data_7d6219cf1ec6c20d68f3f848faecdc07
#
_entry.id   7d6219cf1ec6c20d68f3f848faecdc07
#
_cell.length_a   1.000
_cell.length_b   1.000
_cell.length_c   1.000
_cell.angle_alpha   90.00
_cell.angle_beta   90.00
_cell.angle_gamma   90.00
#
_symmetry.space_group_name_H-M   'P 1'
#
loop_
_entity.id
_entity.type
_entity.pdbx_description
1 polymer ?
#
loop_
_entity_poly.entity_id
_entity_poly.type
_entity_poly.pdbx_seq_one_letter_code
_entity_poly.pdbx_strand_id
1 'polypeptide(L)'
;MSTHPSPVDALLREGISRRNFLKGLLASGAVASFPGGALAAEPYVDTKIPFTGKKSYTTFRNACPRNCYDTCSIKTFVKDGVIQFIEGAKESTFTNGGTCVKGNSYVRRVYSPDRIKYPMMQVGGKGSGTWKRISWDEAMDTIAKKLLAIKKEDGHLLGAALTKYSGNFGITHYGVEGMFSSIGYTTRFAGTPCWPAGIDAQNLDMGAMWCNDPEEMKDSKYIILWGANPAANSVHSMKYIFEAKKKGAKVVVIDPVFTEAASKASEWIQVKVGSDGLLALGMAKIIIDANMHDKEWLAKNTKGYKEFKAYLDTINLRDVAETSGLSLELISQIALEFAKADPATIWSGYGLQRHTNGGSMIRAIDALVAITGNIGKYAGGSRYGHLDTWGFNYHAMSMEKPAGSVGYVGGKRMGEFGHGAAGEEKPDYDDRYLNINKTAREILNADPKVRLLWVACKNTFAQDFDRNLLIEAFKSLEMVVVADQFFNETTKWADIVLPVTTQFEEYDVNVSYWHYWLTINEQAIKPLYESKNDLEIAALLSKKMNALEEGSCTFPQYVDTKQWTAKEFNAGIYEKFGISSWEELKNGPVKAKDVIPYADGKFFTPSGKYEFYSETSKEYGWKALPEYVEVRKPYDKFRLTTPHSRFSLHSQFQNLDWMEEFNAEPFVYINTKDATDKRVETGDIVAVFSKVGLLRVKAKVTDNVPSGTVMMYEQWFNNNIYNVNELVDDTSSDMGAFKTGAPGVALHDAYVNFRKI
;
A
#
# COMPACT_ATOMS: atom_id res chain seq x y z
N MET A 1 -46.62 2.08 22.72
CA MET A 1 -46.47 1.00 21.72
C MET A 1 -45.56 -0.03 22.37
N SER A 2 -46.10 -1.20 22.73
CA SER A 2 -45.39 -2.24 23.45
C SER A 2 -44.46 -2.99 22.48
N THR A 3 -43.16 -2.87 22.66
CA THR A 3 -42.17 -3.69 21.97
C THR A 3 -42.10 -5.05 22.66
N HIS A 4 -42.73 -6.08 22.10
CA HIS A 4 -42.45 -7.44 22.51
C HIS A 4 -41.07 -7.85 22.03
N PRO A 5 -40.20 -8.42 22.87
CA PRO A 5 -38.91 -8.95 22.47
C PRO A 5 -39.10 -10.11 21.49
N SER A 6 -38.17 -10.25 20.53
CA SER A 6 -38.24 -11.36 19.55
C SER A 6 -38.15 -12.73 20.25
N PRO A 7 -38.70 -13.79 19.69
CA PRO A 7 -38.57 -15.14 20.26
C PRO A 7 -37.11 -15.59 20.48
N VAL A 8 -36.17 -15.02 19.73
CA VAL A 8 -34.73 -15.29 19.83
C VAL A 8 -34.13 -14.65 21.09
N ASP A 9 -34.60 -13.45 21.46
CA ASP A 9 -34.10 -12.75 22.65
C ASP A 9 -34.61 -13.42 23.96
N ALA A 10 -35.76 -14.09 23.89
CA ALA A 10 -36.28 -14.86 25.03
C ALA A 10 -35.46 -16.13 25.29
N LEU A 11 -35.05 -16.83 24.25
CA LEU A 11 -34.24 -18.05 24.34
C LEU A 11 -32.80 -17.81 24.78
N LEU A 12 -32.21 -16.64 24.45
CA LEU A 12 -30.84 -16.26 24.85
C LEU A 12 -30.77 -15.90 26.35
N ARG A 13 -31.86 -15.55 27.00
CA ARG A 13 -31.93 -15.30 28.45
C ARG A 13 -31.88 -16.56 29.31
N GLU A 14 -32.12 -17.73 28.73
CA GLU A 14 -32.06 -19.04 29.42
C GLU A 14 -30.72 -19.73 29.35
N GLY A 15 -29.62 -19.05 28.94
CA GLY A 15 -28.28 -19.57 29.01
C GLY A 15 -27.89 -20.60 27.92
N ILE A 16 -28.71 -20.73 26.89
CA ILE A 16 -28.37 -21.62 25.76
C ILE A 16 -27.37 -20.94 24.84
N SER A 17 -26.20 -21.53 24.69
CA SER A 17 -25.17 -20.97 23.78
C SER A 17 -25.67 -20.95 22.33
N ARG A 18 -25.32 -19.92 21.54
CA ARG A 18 -25.64 -19.82 20.10
C ARG A 18 -25.31 -21.09 19.32
N ARG A 19 -24.27 -21.80 19.73
CA ARG A 19 -23.84 -23.08 19.12
C ARG A 19 -24.83 -24.21 19.37
N ASN A 20 -25.45 -24.27 20.55
CA ASN A 20 -26.43 -25.28 20.90
C ASN A 20 -27.81 -24.96 20.30
N PHE A 21 -28.15 -23.69 20.14
CA PHE A 21 -29.34 -23.23 19.44
C PHE A 21 -29.34 -23.62 17.96
N LEU A 22 -28.22 -23.37 17.27
CA LEU A 22 -28.01 -23.77 15.86
C LEU A 22 -28.07 -25.31 15.69
N LYS A 23 -27.49 -26.06 16.63
CA LYS A 23 -27.59 -27.53 16.60
C LYS A 23 -29.00 -28.04 16.80
N GLY A 24 -29.79 -27.39 17.64
CA GLY A 24 -31.21 -27.71 17.85
C GLY A 24 -32.08 -27.45 16.62
N LEU A 25 -31.85 -26.35 15.92
CA LEU A 25 -32.55 -26.02 14.66
C LEU A 25 -32.22 -26.99 13.51
N LEU A 26 -30.99 -27.48 13.46
CA LEU A 26 -30.55 -28.47 12.45
C LEU A 26 -31.10 -29.88 12.74
N ALA A 27 -31.38 -30.20 14.01
CA ALA A 27 -31.92 -31.51 14.42
C ALA A 27 -33.45 -31.62 14.27
N SER A 28 -34.16 -30.49 14.28
CA SER A 28 -35.63 -30.47 14.28
C SER A 28 -36.31 -30.44 12.92
N GLY A 29 -35.58 -30.34 11.82
CA GLY A 29 -36.12 -30.41 10.45
C GLY A 29 -37.21 -29.39 10.09
N ALA A 30 -37.39 -28.33 10.89
CA ALA A 30 -38.44 -27.35 10.69
C ALA A 30 -38.02 -26.29 9.70
N VAL A 31 -38.25 -26.49 8.41
CA VAL A 31 -38.29 -25.46 7.39
C VAL A 31 -39.66 -24.79 7.42
N ALA A 32 -39.75 -23.62 8.02
CA ALA A 32 -40.91 -22.77 7.89
C ALA A 32 -40.90 -22.10 6.51
N SER A 33 -41.84 -22.47 5.65
CA SER A 33 -42.11 -21.82 4.37
C SER A 33 -42.70 -20.42 4.59
N PHE A 34 -41.99 -19.39 4.13
CA PHE A 34 -42.52 -18.04 3.97
C PHE A 34 -43.02 -17.86 2.54
N PRO A 35 -44.21 -17.32 2.31
CA PRO A 35 -44.71 -17.02 0.98
C PRO A 35 -44.25 -15.63 0.55
N GLY A 36 -43.59 -15.52 -0.57
CA GLY A 36 -43.41 -14.25 -1.28
C GLY A 36 -42.04 -14.05 -1.92
N GLY A 37 -42.00 -14.18 -3.24
CA GLY A 37 -40.94 -13.68 -4.08
C GLY A 37 -39.88 -14.70 -4.48
N ALA A 38 -39.94 -15.18 -5.70
CA ALA A 38 -38.86 -15.96 -6.33
C ALA A 38 -37.61 -15.09 -6.49
N LEU A 39 -36.76 -15.08 -5.48
CA LEU A 39 -35.34 -14.71 -5.65
C LEU A 39 -34.70 -15.90 -6.36
N ALA A 40 -34.11 -15.65 -7.53
CA ALA A 40 -33.27 -16.63 -8.20
C ALA A 40 -32.23 -17.16 -7.20
N ALA A 41 -32.27 -18.47 -6.95
CA ALA A 41 -31.37 -19.12 -6.03
C ALA A 41 -29.91 -18.85 -6.51
N GLU A 42 -29.19 -18.05 -5.75
CA GLU A 42 -27.74 -17.96 -5.93
C GLU A 42 -27.14 -19.36 -5.73
N PRO A 43 -26.06 -19.71 -6.43
CA PRO A 43 -25.40 -20.97 -6.21
C PRO A 43 -24.85 -21.00 -4.78
N TYR A 44 -25.60 -21.60 -3.88
CA TYR A 44 -25.18 -21.87 -2.51
C TYR A 44 -23.97 -22.80 -2.58
N VAL A 45 -22.81 -22.30 -2.24
CA VAL A 45 -21.63 -23.15 -2.05
C VAL A 45 -21.89 -24.04 -0.85
N ASP A 46 -22.19 -25.32 -1.09
CA ASP A 46 -22.44 -26.30 -0.01
C ASP A 46 -21.17 -26.47 0.82
N THR A 47 -21.15 -25.86 1.99
CA THR A 47 -20.05 -25.95 2.95
C THR A 47 -19.94 -27.32 3.62
N LYS A 48 -20.82 -28.27 3.28
CA LYS A 48 -20.81 -29.67 3.73
C LYS A 48 -20.14 -30.61 2.73
N ILE A 49 -19.19 -30.12 1.94
CA ILE A 49 -18.36 -31.04 1.14
C ILE A 49 -17.54 -31.88 2.14
N PRO A 50 -17.77 -33.19 2.22
CA PRO A 50 -16.93 -34.02 3.05
C PRO A 50 -15.49 -33.89 2.55
N PHE A 51 -14.56 -33.74 3.44
CA PHE A 51 -13.11 -33.64 3.17
C PHE A 51 -12.58 -34.99 2.65
N THR A 52 -13.25 -35.56 1.66
CA THR A 52 -12.90 -36.83 1.04
C THR A 52 -11.99 -36.57 -0.14
N GLY A 53 -10.71 -36.50 0.17
CA GLY A 53 -9.63 -36.67 -0.77
C GLY A 53 -9.43 -35.52 -1.78
N LYS A 54 -8.31 -34.83 -1.67
CA LYS A 54 -7.78 -33.81 -2.62
C LYS A 54 -7.73 -34.26 -4.11
N LYS A 55 -8.09 -35.50 -4.41
CA LYS A 55 -7.99 -36.09 -5.73
C LYS A 55 -9.05 -35.65 -6.75
N SER A 56 -10.08 -34.91 -6.32
CA SER A 56 -11.15 -34.45 -7.22
C SER A 56 -11.08 -32.98 -7.67
N TYR A 57 -10.05 -32.25 -7.22
CA TYR A 57 -9.87 -30.83 -7.56
C TYR A 57 -8.71 -30.64 -8.54
N THR A 58 -8.89 -29.77 -9.52
CA THR A 58 -7.78 -29.18 -10.25
C THR A 58 -7.15 -28.10 -9.38
N THR A 59 -5.82 -28.07 -9.29
CA THR A 59 -5.10 -27.11 -8.43
C THR A 59 -4.28 -26.14 -9.29
N PHE A 60 -4.27 -24.89 -8.88
CA PHE A 60 -3.53 -23.81 -9.53
C PHE A 60 -2.66 -23.08 -8.52
N ARG A 61 -1.57 -22.49 -8.98
CA ARG A 61 -0.70 -21.61 -8.21
C ARG A 61 -1.14 -20.17 -8.41
N ASN A 62 -1.40 -19.48 -7.33
CA ASN A 62 -1.77 -18.06 -7.34
C ASN A 62 -0.99 -17.28 -6.31
N ALA A 63 -1.06 -15.97 -6.38
CA ALA A 63 -0.58 -15.05 -5.38
C ALA A 63 -1.74 -14.30 -4.73
N CYS A 64 -1.57 -13.92 -3.47
CA CYS A 64 -2.40 -12.90 -2.87
C CYS A 64 -1.93 -11.54 -3.40
N PRO A 65 -2.65 -10.90 -4.33
CA PRO A 65 -2.14 -9.81 -5.14
C PRO A 65 -2.36 -8.48 -4.42
N ARG A 66 -1.78 -8.32 -3.27
CA ARG A 66 -2.06 -7.13 -2.52
C ARG A 66 -0.81 -6.36 -2.19
N ASN A 67 -1.00 -5.07 -2.14
CA ASN A 67 -0.07 -4.12 -1.58
C ASN A 67 0.04 -4.34 -0.05
N CYS A 68 0.45 -5.54 0.31
CA CYS A 68 0.62 -6.07 1.66
C CYS A 68 2.02 -6.63 1.76
N TYR A 69 2.68 -6.45 2.88
CA TYR A 69 4.01 -7.01 3.13
C TYR A 69 4.08 -8.51 2.83
N ASP A 70 3.02 -9.25 3.13
CA ASP A 70 3.08 -10.72 3.08
C ASP A 70 3.06 -11.30 1.66
N THR A 71 2.44 -10.66 0.68
CA THR A 71 2.33 -11.16 -0.72
C THR A 71 2.31 -12.70 -0.81
N CYS A 72 1.30 -13.33 -0.17
CA CYS A 72 1.28 -14.76 0.09
C CYS A 72 1.20 -15.58 -1.18
N SER A 73 2.01 -16.64 -1.28
CA SER A 73 1.84 -17.69 -2.28
C SER A 73 0.63 -18.56 -1.93
N ILE A 74 -0.29 -18.77 -2.87
CA ILE A 74 -1.57 -19.45 -2.68
C ILE A 74 -1.65 -20.69 -3.57
N LYS A 75 -2.31 -21.73 -3.08
CA LYS A 75 -2.80 -22.86 -3.83
C LYS A 75 -4.32 -22.80 -3.91
N THR A 76 -4.84 -22.72 -5.13
CA THR A 76 -6.27 -22.58 -5.43
C THR A 76 -6.84 -23.92 -5.87
N PHE A 77 -7.97 -24.32 -5.32
CA PHE A 77 -8.66 -25.57 -5.61
C PHE A 77 -9.95 -25.31 -6.37
N VAL A 78 -10.00 -25.82 -7.61
CA VAL A 78 -11.10 -25.61 -8.54
C VAL A 78 -11.80 -26.93 -8.84
N LYS A 79 -13.12 -26.93 -8.85
CA LYS A 79 -13.97 -28.02 -9.31
C LYS A 79 -15.05 -27.48 -10.24
N ASP A 80 -15.20 -28.10 -11.38
CA ASP A 80 -16.20 -27.75 -12.41
C ASP A 80 -16.11 -26.25 -12.83
N GLY A 81 -14.88 -25.70 -12.88
CA GLY A 81 -14.63 -24.30 -13.24
C GLY A 81 -14.93 -23.28 -12.11
N VAL A 82 -15.22 -23.73 -10.90
CA VAL A 82 -15.53 -22.88 -9.75
C VAL A 82 -14.50 -23.08 -8.65
N ILE A 83 -13.96 -21.98 -8.10
CA ILE A 83 -13.04 -22.00 -6.95
C ILE A 83 -13.82 -22.47 -5.73
N GLN A 84 -13.36 -23.54 -5.11
CA GLN A 84 -13.97 -24.08 -3.90
C GLN A 84 -13.36 -23.49 -2.64
N PHE A 85 -12.05 -23.41 -2.59
CA PHE A 85 -11.28 -22.83 -1.49
C PHE A 85 -9.84 -22.54 -1.92
N ILE A 86 -9.11 -21.87 -1.05
CA ILE A 86 -7.68 -21.60 -1.19
C ILE A 86 -6.93 -22.02 0.07
N GLU A 87 -5.65 -22.35 -0.09
CA GLU A 87 -4.70 -22.58 1.01
C GLU A 87 -3.43 -21.75 0.73
N GLY A 88 -2.69 -21.40 1.75
CA GLY A 88 -1.32 -20.92 1.57
C GLY A 88 -0.43 -22.02 0.99
N ALA A 89 0.53 -21.66 0.16
CA ALA A 89 1.52 -22.60 -0.34
C ALA A 89 2.43 -23.05 0.82
N LYS A 90 2.51 -24.37 1.04
CA LYS A 90 3.36 -24.97 2.09
C LYS A 90 4.84 -24.92 1.72
N GLU A 91 5.13 -24.86 0.43
CA GLU A 91 6.47 -24.79 -0.13
C GLU A 91 7.17 -23.46 0.21
N SER A 92 6.41 -22.38 0.38
CA SER A 92 6.92 -21.12 0.91
C SER A 92 7.00 -21.19 2.44
N THR A 93 8.20 -21.09 3.01
CA THR A 93 8.38 -21.01 4.46
C THR A 93 7.75 -19.76 5.04
N PHE A 94 7.65 -18.68 4.26
CA PHE A 94 7.00 -17.46 4.68
C PHE A 94 5.49 -17.64 4.82
N THR A 95 4.80 -18.10 3.79
CA THR A 95 3.35 -18.38 3.82
C THR A 95 3.01 -19.59 4.69
N ASN A 96 3.82 -20.67 4.59
CA ASN A 96 3.75 -21.88 5.40
C ASN A 96 2.35 -22.49 5.54
N GLY A 97 1.62 -22.56 4.44
CA GLY A 97 0.26 -23.13 4.39
C GLY A 97 -0.84 -22.25 4.95
N GLY A 98 -0.52 -21.09 5.53
CA GLY A 98 -1.48 -20.16 6.13
C GLY A 98 -2.01 -19.11 5.15
N THR A 99 -3.20 -18.59 5.43
CA THR A 99 -3.75 -17.36 4.82
C THR A 99 -4.45 -16.56 5.91
N CYS A 100 -4.39 -15.23 5.81
CA CYS A 100 -5.13 -14.36 6.74
C CYS A 100 -6.60 -14.22 6.32
N VAL A 101 -7.40 -13.60 7.18
CA VAL A 101 -8.83 -13.34 6.90
C VAL A 101 -9.05 -12.58 5.60
N LYS A 102 -8.18 -11.61 5.27
CA LYS A 102 -8.24 -10.85 4.01
C LYS A 102 -7.94 -11.73 2.79
N GLY A 103 -6.90 -12.57 2.89
CA GLY A 103 -6.54 -13.53 1.83
C GLY A 103 -7.69 -14.49 1.52
N ASN A 104 -8.30 -15.07 2.54
CA ASN A 104 -9.47 -15.95 2.37
C ASN A 104 -10.68 -15.26 1.77
N SER A 105 -10.82 -13.95 1.95
CA SER A 105 -11.93 -13.15 1.42
C SER A 105 -11.94 -13.05 -0.11
N TYR A 106 -10.80 -13.29 -0.77
CA TYR A 106 -10.71 -13.16 -2.22
C TYR A 106 -11.63 -14.12 -2.97
N VAL A 107 -11.88 -15.31 -2.46
CA VAL A 107 -12.83 -16.24 -3.09
C VAL A 107 -14.24 -15.64 -3.12
N ARG A 108 -14.68 -15.04 -2.00
CA ARG A 108 -15.98 -14.36 -1.94
C ARG A 108 -16.01 -13.11 -2.82
N ARG A 109 -14.89 -12.38 -2.89
CA ARG A 109 -14.74 -11.21 -3.75
C ARG A 109 -14.93 -11.55 -5.24
N VAL A 110 -14.39 -12.69 -5.70
CA VAL A 110 -14.56 -13.16 -7.09
C VAL A 110 -16.03 -13.34 -7.45
N TYR A 111 -16.79 -13.96 -6.54
CA TYR A 111 -18.21 -14.29 -6.76
C TYR A 111 -19.18 -13.27 -6.17
N SER A 112 -18.71 -12.11 -5.75
CA SER A 112 -19.57 -11.05 -5.23
C SER A 112 -20.58 -10.61 -6.31
N PRO A 113 -21.88 -10.49 -5.97
CA PRO A 113 -22.89 -9.99 -6.89
C PRO A 113 -22.67 -8.53 -7.30
N ASP A 114 -21.92 -7.78 -6.49
CA ASP A 114 -21.64 -6.35 -6.67
C ASP A 114 -20.50 -6.09 -7.66
N ARG A 115 -19.86 -7.13 -8.23
CA ARG A 115 -18.84 -6.94 -9.26
C ARG A 115 -19.41 -6.22 -10.47
N ILE A 116 -18.62 -5.30 -11.02
CA ILE A 116 -18.89 -4.70 -12.33
C ILE A 116 -18.78 -5.82 -13.36
N LYS A 117 -19.88 -6.08 -14.07
CA LYS A 117 -20.03 -7.24 -14.96
C LYS A 117 -19.79 -6.90 -16.43
N TYR A 118 -20.05 -5.67 -16.80
CA TYR A 118 -20.04 -5.17 -18.17
C TYR A 118 -19.47 -3.76 -18.22
N PRO A 119 -18.96 -3.29 -19.36
CA PRO A 119 -18.68 -1.86 -19.52
C PRO A 119 -19.96 -1.04 -19.32
N MET A 120 -19.86 0.04 -18.58
CA MET A 120 -20.97 0.90 -18.21
C MET A 120 -20.67 2.35 -18.56
N MET A 121 -21.63 3.05 -19.11
CA MET A 121 -21.58 4.51 -19.37
C MET A 121 -22.53 5.22 -18.43
N GLN A 122 -22.08 6.29 -17.80
CA GLN A 122 -22.90 7.10 -16.93
C GLN A 122 -23.82 8.00 -17.79
N VAL A 123 -25.11 8.02 -17.45
CA VAL A 123 -26.14 8.87 -18.08
C VAL A 123 -26.62 9.90 -17.06
N GLY A 124 -26.93 11.11 -17.50
CA GLY A 124 -27.35 12.19 -16.59
C GLY A 124 -26.19 12.99 -15.99
N GLY A 125 -24.96 12.81 -16.49
CA GLY A 125 -23.75 13.53 -16.07
C GLY A 125 -23.01 12.89 -14.88
N LYS A 126 -21.77 13.35 -14.66
CA LYS A 126 -20.90 12.88 -13.57
C LYS A 126 -21.56 13.03 -12.20
N GLY A 127 -21.50 11.98 -11.39
CA GLY A 127 -22.08 11.96 -10.05
C GLY A 127 -23.56 11.58 -10.00
N SER A 128 -24.26 11.36 -11.15
CA SER A 128 -25.66 10.95 -11.17
C SER A 128 -25.89 9.54 -10.62
N GLY A 129 -24.89 8.65 -10.75
CA GLY A 129 -24.99 7.25 -10.37
C GLY A 129 -25.93 6.44 -11.25
N THR A 130 -26.37 6.99 -12.38
CA THR A 130 -27.26 6.31 -13.34
C THR A 130 -26.44 5.71 -14.48
N TRP A 131 -26.52 4.39 -14.66
CA TRP A 131 -25.65 3.65 -15.56
C TRP A 131 -26.42 2.97 -16.68
N LYS A 132 -25.88 3.05 -17.90
CA LYS A 132 -26.29 2.27 -19.07
C LYS A 132 -25.20 1.26 -19.39
N ARG A 133 -25.56 -0.02 -19.54
CA ARG A 133 -24.66 -1.03 -20.10
C ARG A 133 -24.33 -0.67 -21.54
N ILE A 134 -23.06 -0.75 -21.90
CA ILE A 134 -22.54 -0.61 -23.27
C ILE A 134 -21.70 -1.84 -23.63
N SER A 135 -21.39 -2.02 -24.92
CA SER A 135 -20.45 -3.06 -25.33
C SER A 135 -18.99 -2.60 -25.16
N TRP A 136 -18.05 -3.54 -25.14
CA TRP A 136 -16.63 -3.21 -25.21
C TRP A 136 -16.28 -2.39 -26.45
N ASP A 137 -16.90 -2.70 -27.59
CA ASP A 137 -16.68 -1.95 -28.83
C ASP A 137 -17.15 -0.51 -28.73
N GLU A 138 -18.34 -0.27 -28.15
CA GLU A 138 -18.87 1.08 -27.88
C GLU A 138 -17.99 1.85 -26.88
N ALA A 139 -17.51 1.17 -25.84
CA ALA A 139 -16.62 1.80 -24.84
C ALA A 139 -15.29 2.22 -25.49
N MET A 140 -14.62 1.32 -26.20
CA MET A 140 -13.34 1.61 -26.85
C MET A 140 -13.49 2.64 -27.97
N ASP A 141 -14.57 2.61 -28.75
CA ASP A 141 -14.87 3.61 -29.78
C ASP A 141 -15.02 5.00 -29.20
N THR A 142 -15.77 5.12 -28.10
CA THR A 142 -15.97 6.40 -27.40
C THR A 142 -14.66 6.96 -26.86
N ILE A 143 -13.84 6.12 -26.23
CA ILE A 143 -12.55 6.52 -25.67
C ILE A 143 -11.55 6.86 -26.78
N ALA A 144 -11.44 6.06 -27.81
CA ALA A 144 -10.51 6.27 -28.92
C ALA A 144 -10.83 7.58 -29.66
N LYS A 145 -12.11 7.83 -29.97
CA LYS A 145 -12.56 9.10 -30.58
C LYS A 145 -12.20 10.30 -29.71
N LYS A 146 -12.34 10.19 -28.39
CA LYS A 146 -11.96 11.27 -27.47
C LYS A 146 -10.46 11.53 -27.49
N LEU A 147 -9.62 10.49 -27.45
CA LEU A 147 -8.17 10.63 -27.54
C LEU A 147 -7.73 11.28 -28.85
N LEU A 148 -8.28 10.78 -29.97
CA LEU A 148 -7.97 11.33 -31.30
C LEU A 148 -8.47 12.78 -31.46
N ALA A 149 -9.61 13.12 -30.86
CA ALA A 149 -10.10 14.51 -30.84
C ALA A 149 -9.15 15.43 -30.08
N ILE A 150 -8.68 15.03 -28.89
CA ILE A 150 -7.67 15.77 -28.11
C ILE A 150 -6.40 15.97 -28.96
N LYS A 151 -5.88 14.90 -29.57
CA LYS A 151 -4.68 14.97 -30.43
C LYS A 151 -4.86 15.94 -31.58
N LYS A 152 -6.03 15.92 -32.23
CA LYS A 152 -6.34 16.78 -33.37
C LYS A 152 -6.50 18.26 -32.98
N GLU A 153 -7.17 18.51 -31.87
CA GLU A 153 -7.48 19.87 -31.40
C GLU A 153 -6.27 20.54 -30.78
N ASP A 154 -5.51 19.84 -29.96
CA ASP A 154 -4.39 20.39 -29.19
C ASP A 154 -3.03 20.20 -29.88
N GLY A 155 -2.96 19.36 -30.94
CA GLY A 155 -1.71 19.00 -31.62
C GLY A 155 -0.84 17.99 -30.83
N HIS A 156 -1.27 17.55 -29.65
CA HIS A 156 -0.58 16.62 -28.75
C HIS A 156 -1.57 15.87 -27.85
N LEU A 157 -1.09 14.88 -27.05
CA LEU A 157 -1.90 14.11 -26.13
C LEU A 157 -1.66 14.46 -24.64
N LEU A 158 -1.06 15.61 -24.33
CA LEU A 158 -0.86 16.04 -22.93
C LEU A 158 -2.17 16.31 -22.18
N GLY A 159 -3.28 16.49 -22.89
CA GLY A 159 -4.63 16.54 -22.32
C GLY A 159 -5.18 15.18 -21.86
N ALA A 160 -4.54 14.07 -22.24
CA ALA A 160 -4.87 12.72 -21.75
C ALA A 160 -3.97 12.33 -20.60
N ALA A 161 -4.55 12.03 -19.44
CA ALA A 161 -3.82 11.71 -18.21
C ALA A 161 -4.10 10.30 -17.70
N LEU A 162 -3.07 9.64 -17.19
CA LEU A 162 -3.16 8.37 -16.46
C LEU A 162 -2.82 8.59 -14.99
N THR A 163 -3.74 8.24 -14.08
CA THR A 163 -3.45 8.11 -12.65
C THR A 163 -3.58 6.66 -12.20
N LYS A 164 -2.55 6.13 -11.54
CA LYS A 164 -2.46 4.74 -11.14
C LYS A 164 -1.59 4.60 -9.89
N TYR A 165 -1.92 3.65 -9.03
CA TYR A 165 -1.05 3.23 -7.93
C TYR A 165 -0.33 1.91 -8.26
N SER A 166 0.41 1.35 -7.29
CA SER A 166 1.33 0.22 -7.49
C SER A 166 0.69 -1.10 -7.95
N GLY A 167 -0.61 -1.18 -8.09
CA GLY A 167 -1.27 -2.39 -8.60
C GLY A 167 -1.15 -3.59 -7.66
N ASN A 168 -0.92 -4.76 -8.23
CA ASN A 168 -0.92 -6.05 -7.54
C ASN A 168 0.48 -6.66 -7.36
N PHE A 169 1.56 -5.91 -7.66
CA PHE A 169 2.95 -6.40 -7.73
C PHE A 169 3.16 -7.52 -8.75
N GLY A 170 2.28 -7.61 -9.74
CA GLY A 170 2.44 -8.41 -10.94
C GLY A 170 3.03 -7.61 -12.09
N ILE A 171 2.82 -8.11 -13.29
CA ILE A 171 3.34 -7.51 -14.53
C ILE A 171 2.20 -7.02 -15.43
N THR A 172 1.07 -7.72 -15.43
CA THR A 172 -0.04 -7.46 -16.38
C THR A 172 -0.66 -6.09 -16.20
N HIS A 173 -0.70 -5.57 -14.97
CA HIS A 173 -1.25 -4.24 -14.68
C HIS A 173 -0.44 -3.08 -15.32
N TYR A 174 0.80 -3.34 -15.80
CA TYR A 174 1.56 -2.36 -16.57
C TYR A 174 1.04 -2.19 -18.00
N GLY A 175 0.08 -3.02 -18.42
CA GLY A 175 -0.61 -2.84 -19.70
C GLY A 175 -1.20 -1.46 -19.90
N VAL A 176 -1.72 -0.82 -18.83
CA VAL A 176 -2.26 0.52 -18.91
C VAL A 176 -1.19 1.59 -19.12
N GLU A 177 -0.02 1.47 -18.48
CA GLU A 177 1.12 2.36 -18.75
C GLU A 177 1.62 2.19 -20.19
N GLY A 178 1.72 0.92 -20.64
CA GLY A 178 2.08 0.60 -22.02
C GLY A 178 1.12 1.18 -23.03
N MET A 179 -0.16 1.09 -22.79
CA MET A 179 -1.20 1.69 -23.60
C MET A 179 -0.99 3.21 -23.74
N PHE A 180 -0.79 3.91 -22.65
CA PHE A 180 -0.54 5.36 -22.67
C PHE A 180 0.79 5.73 -23.32
N SER A 181 1.84 4.91 -23.17
CA SER A 181 3.10 5.11 -23.90
C SER A 181 2.93 4.92 -25.41
N SER A 182 2.08 3.99 -25.81
CA SER A 182 1.86 3.61 -27.20
C SER A 182 0.98 4.57 -28.02
N ILE A 183 0.29 5.50 -27.38
CA ILE A 183 -0.56 6.49 -28.09
C ILE A 183 0.14 7.85 -28.30
N GLY A 184 1.29 8.07 -27.65
CA GLY A 184 2.06 9.31 -27.74
C GLY A 184 2.54 9.80 -26.38
N TYR A 185 3.03 11.03 -26.32
CA TYR A 185 3.34 11.70 -25.05
C TYR A 185 2.06 12.18 -24.37
N THR A 186 1.92 11.81 -23.09
CA THR A 186 0.70 12.05 -22.32
C THR A 186 1.03 12.72 -20.98
N THR A 187 0.03 12.92 -20.14
CA THR A 187 0.24 13.32 -18.75
C THR A 187 0.25 12.09 -17.86
N ARG A 188 1.27 11.99 -17.00
CA ARG A 188 1.46 10.94 -16.00
C ARG A 188 1.45 11.56 -14.62
N PHE A 189 1.16 10.74 -13.62
CA PHE A 189 1.33 11.14 -12.22
C PHE A 189 2.55 10.45 -11.64
N ALA A 190 3.52 11.24 -11.17
CA ALA A 190 4.71 10.78 -10.49
C ALA A 190 4.52 10.74 -8.97
N GLY A 191 5.31 9.94 -8.29
CA GLY A 191 5.25 9.77 -6.85
C GLY A 191 4.32 8.64 -6.41
N THR A 192 4.14 8.52 -5.12
CA THR A 192 3.26 7.55 -4.47
C THR A 192 2.88 8.04 -3.07
N PRO A 193 1.69 7.76 -2.53
CA PRO A 193 1.37 8.05 -1.13
C PRO A 193 1.93 7.00 -0.17
N CYS A 194 2.52 5.91 -0.68
CA CYS A 194 2.85 4.73 0.11
C CYS A 194 4.09 4.94 1.00
N TRP A 195 5.28 5.10 0.40
CA TRP A 195 6.57 5.04 1.10
C TRP A 195 7.70 5.93 0.54
N PRO A 196 7.43 7.00 -0.21
CA PRO A 196 8.44 7.68 -1.04
C PRO A 196 9.52 8.38 -0.23
N ALA A 197 9.19 8.99 0.91
CA ALA A 197 10.20 9.70 1.70
C ALA A 197 11.22 8.72 2.33
N GLY A 198 10.77 7.54 2.74
CA GLY A 198 11.68 6.51 3.22
C GLY A 198 12.47 5.82 2.11
N ILE A 199 11.92 5.72 0.88
CA ILE A 199 12.70 5.26 -0.29
C ILE A 199 13.88 6.20 -0.53
N ASP A 200 13.64 7.52 -0.53
CA ASP A 200 14.70 8.50 -0.70
C ASP A 200 15.73 8.40 0.43
N ALA A 201 15.28 8.30 1.68
CA ALA A 201 16.16 8.13 2.83
C ALA A 201 17.11 6.92 2.68
N GLN A 202 16.55 5.74 2.40
CA GLN A 202 17.33 4.51 2.19
C GLN A 202 18.31 4.64 1.02
N ASN A 203 17.90 5.31 -0.07
CA ASN A 203 18.77 5.53 -1.22
C ASN A 203 19.87 6.58 -0.96
N LEU A 204 19.61 7.60 -0.14
CA LEU A 204 20.62 8.57 0.26
C LEU A 204 21.69 7.93 1.16
N ASP A 205 21.27 7.06 2.06
CA ASP A 205 22.14 6.47 3.08
C ASP A 205 22.88 5.21 2.58
N MET A 206 22.20 4.38 1.76
CA MET A 206 22.70 3.07 1.30
C MET A 206 22.75 2.91 -0.23
N GLY A 207 22.18 3.84 -0.99
CA GLY A 207 22.14 3.84 -2.45
C GLY A 207 21.09 2.94 -3.06
N ALA A 208 20.43 2.11 -2.25
CA ALA A 208 19.32 1.26 -2.65
C ALA A 208 18.41 0.96 -1.46
N MET A 209 17.14 0.69 -1.76
CA MET A 209 16.22 0.13 -0.78
C MET A 209 16.34 -1.39 -0.83
N TRP A 210 17.16 -1.94 0.06
CA TRP A 210 17.47 -3.36 0.11
C TRP A 210 17.62 -3.83 1.56
N CYS A 211 16.70 -4.63 2.07
CA CYS A 211 16.70 -5.10 3.45
C CYS A 211 16.84 -6.62 3.55
N ASN A 212 17.27 -7.08 4.71
CA ASN A 212 17.35 -8.50 5.04
C ASN A 212 16.00 -9.22 4.92
N ASP A 213 16.02 -10.52 4.61
CA ASP A 213 14.83 -11.36 4.60
C ASP A 213 14.12 -11.33 5.97
N PRO A 214 12.81 -11.07 6.04
CA PRO A 214 12.07 -11.06 7.30
C PRO A 214 12.12 -12.40 8.06
N GLU A 215 12.38 -13.51 7.38
CA GLU A 215 12.54 -14.83 8.03
C GLU A 215 13.76 -14.88 8.96
N GLU A 216 14.76 -14.02 8.73
CA GLU A 216 15.95 -13.95 9.59
C GLU A 216 15.64 -13.36 10.98
N MET A 217 14.55 -12.59 11.13
CA MET A 217 14.19 -12.02 12.44
C MET A 217 14.08 -13.06 13.55
N LYS A 218 13.81 -14.32 13.21
CA LYS A 218 13.78 -15.46 14.18
C LYS A 218 15.10 -15.64 14.96
N ASP A 219 16.20 -15.10 14.46
CA ASP A 219 17.53 -15.23 15.04
C ASP A 219 18.08 -13.89 15.57
N SER A 220 17.32 -12.80 15.45
CA SER A 220 17.64 -11.52 16.08
C SER A 220 17.58 -11.60 17.61
N LYS A 221 18.47 -10.90 18.30
CA LYS A 221 18.50 -10.82 19.78
C LYS A 221 17.67 -9.65 20.31
N TYR A 222 17.52 -8.61 19.50
CA TYR A 222 16.71 -7.43 19.83
C TYR A 222 15.99 -6.96 18.57
N ILE A 223 14.69 -6.80 18.65
CA ILE A 223 13.85 -6.34 17.54
C ILE A 223 13.09 -5.10 17.97
N ILE A 224 13.28 -3.99 17.27
CA ILE A 224 12.43 -2.81 17.43
C ILE A 224 11.42 -2.80 16.28
N LEU A 225 10.14 -2.83 16.60
CA LEU A 225 9.04 -2.53 15.68
C LEU A 225 8.70 -1.04 15.87
N TRP A 226 9.26 -0.20 15.02
CA TRP A 226 9.11 1.25 15.13
C TRP A 226 8.04 1.75 14.18
N GLY A 227 6.91 2.20 14.72
CA GLY A 227 5.73 2.59 13.92
C GLY A 227 5.19 1.47 13.03
N ALA A 228 5.45 0.20 13.38
CA ALA A 228 5.11 -0.98 12.62
C ALA A 228 4.15 -1.90 13.39
N ASN A 229 3.03 -2.28 12.74
CA ASN A 229 2.04 -3.18 13.33
C ASN A 229 1.86 -4.47 12.48
N PRO A 230 2.88 -5.37 12.45
CA PRO A 230 2.78 -6.59 11.65
C PRO A 230 1.62 -7.50 12.05
N ALA A 231 1.14 -7.45 13.29
CA ALA A 231 -0.02 -8.23 13.72
C ALA A 231 -1.32 -7.85 12.97
N ALA A 232 -1.39 -6.67 12.35
CA ALA A 232 -2.52 -6.24 11.52
C ALA A 232 -2.22 -6.33 10.01
N ASN A 233 -1.00 -6.01 9.57
CA ASN A 233 -0.70 -5.80 8.14
C ASN A 233 0.40 -6.71 7.56
N SER A 234 1.06 -7.56 8.39
CA SER A 234 2.06 -8.56 7.96
C SER A 234 2.03 -9.77 8.89
N VAL A 235 0.90 -10.46 8.89
CA VAL A 235 0.59 -11.49 9.91
C VAL A 235 1.59 -12.65 9.90
N HIS A 236 2.11 -13.00 8.73
CA HIS A 236 3.10 -14.08 8.60
C HIS A 236 4.45 -13.72 9.22
N SER A 237 4.85 -12.45 9.21
CA SER A 237 6.07 -11.99 9.88
C SER A 237 6.03 -12.18 11.40
N MET A 238 4.85 -12.17 12.02
CA MET A 238 4.70 -12.40 13.46
C MET A 238 5.23 -13.75 13.91
N LYS A 239 5.21 -14.77 13.04
CA LYS A 239 5.79 -16.08 13.31
C LYS A 239 7.26 -15.96 13.71
N TYR A 240 8.04 -15.26 12.92
CA TYR A 240 9.49 -15.09 13.14
C TYR A 240 9.79 -14.23 14.36
N ILE A 241 8.97 -13.22 14.63
CA ILE A 241 9.05 -12.42 15.85
C ILE A 241 8.77 -13.29 17.09
N PHE A 242 7.78 -14.18 17.05
CA PHE A 242 7.50 -15.09 18.14
C PHE A 242 8.60 -16.16 18.31
N GLU A 243 9.20 -16.63 17.22
CA GLU A 243 10.34 -17.55 17.27
C GLU A 243 11.56 -16.89 17.93
N ALA A 244 11.86 -15.62 17.60
CA ALA A 244 12.90 -14.84 18.26
C ALA A 244 12.62 -14.70 19.77
N LYS A 245 11.39 -14.33 20.16
CA LYS A 245 11.00 -14.23 21.58
C LYS A 245 11.19 -15.55 22.32
N LYS A 246 10.83 -16.70 21.71
CA LYS A 246 11.05 -18.02 22.31
C LYS A 246 12.53 -18.34 22.53
N LYS A 247 13.42 -17.76 21.71
CA LYS A 247 14.88 -17.85 21.85
C LYS A 247 15.47 -16.82 22.83
N GLY A 248 14.62 -16.01 23.48
CA GLY A 248 15.03 -15.00 24.46
C GLY A 248 15.28 -13.60 23.90
N ALA A 249 14.93 -13.34 22.65
CA ALA A 249 15.03 -11.99 22.10
C ALA A 249 14.06 -11.02 22.79
N LYS A 250 14.51 -9.80 23.03
CA LYS A 250 13.64 -8.69 23.46
C LYS A 250 12.98 -8.06 22.21
N VAL A 251 11.67 -7.93 22.24
CA VAL A 251 10.88 -7.25 21.18
C VAL A 251 10.28 -6.00 21.78
N VAL A 252 10.67 -4.86 21.25
CA VAL A 252 10.18 -3.52 21.67
C VAL A 252 9.31 -2.94 20.55
N VAL A 253 8.16 -2.40 20.90
CA VAL A 253 7.33 -1.61 19.98
C VAL A 253 7.43 -0.15 20.39
N ILE A 254 7.88 0.70 19.48
CA ILE A 254 7.84 2.16 19.62
C ILE A 254 6.72 2.66 18.72
N ASP A 255 5.61 3.08 19.31
CA ASP A 255 4.41 3.52 18.59
C ASP A 255 3.56 4.42 19.50
N PRO A 256 3.02 5.54 19.02
CA PRO A 256 2.14 6.38 19.83
C PRO A 256 0.84 5.68 20.24
N VAL A 257 0.41 4.66 19.49
CA VAL A 257 -0.82 3.91 19.72
C VAL A 257 -0.49 2.51 20.26
N PHE A 258 -1.28 2.04 21.23
CA PHE A 258 -1.20 0.64 21.68
C PHE A 258 -1.81 -0.30 20.64
N THR A 259 -0.96 -0.81 19.77
CA THR A 259 -1.35 -1.67 18.62
C THR A 259 -1.45 -3.15 19.01
N GLU A 260 -1.98 -3.98 18.09
CA GLU A 260 -1.97 -5.43 18.26
C GLU A 260 -0.54 -5.99 18.39
N ALA A 261 0.43 -5.43 17.66
CA ALA A 261 1.85 -5.81 17.80
C ALA A 261 2.38 -5.41 19.17
N ALA A 262 2.03 -4.21 19.71
CA ALA A 262 2.39 -3.78 21.03
C ALA A 262 1.89 -4.75 22.11
N SER A 263 0.68 -5.28 21.97
CA SER A 263 0.12 -6.29 22.88
C SER A 263 0.88 -7.62 22.92
N LYS A 264 1.77 -7.88 21.96
CA LYS A 264 2.59 -9.10 21.82
C LYS A 264 4.07 -8.85 22.08
N ALA A 265 4.47 -7.59 22.19
CA ALA A 265 5.85 -7.19 22.45
C ALA A 265 6.32 -7.58 23.87
N SER A 266 7.59 -7.42 24.14
CA SER A 266 8.17 -7.47 25.47
C SER A 266 7.95 -6.16 26.20
N GLU A 267 7.96 -5.05 25.46
CA GLU A 267 7.79 -3.69 25.95
C GLU A 267 7.14 -2.82 24.87
N TRP A 268 6.25 -1.92 25.27
CA TRP A 268 5.68 -0.87 24.43
C TRP A 268 6.09 0.50 24.94
N ILE A 269 6.56 1.33 24.03
CA ILE A 269 7.05 2.68 24.31
C ILE A 269 6.15 3.66 23.56
N GLN A 270 5.36 4.42 24.32
CA GLN A 270 4.46 5.42 23.76
C GLN A 270 5.22 6.73 23.53
N VAL A 271 5.65 6.93 22.28
CA VAL A 271 6.35 8.14 21.84
C VAL A 271 5.36 9.23 21.44
N LYS A 272 5.69 10.51 21.64
CA LYS A 272 4.93 11.60 21.03
C LYS A 272 5.08 11.58 19.52
N VAL A 273 3.95 11.71 18.81
CA VAL A 273 3.87 11.63 17.34
C VAL A 273 4.80 12.67 16.69
N GLY A 274 5.66 12.21 15.76
CA GLY A 274 6.56 13.04 14.98
C GLY A 274 7.91 13.37 15.66
N SER A 275 8.18 12.83 16.84
CA SER A 275 9.45 13.02 17.56
C SER A 275 10.47 11.91 17.34
N ASP A 276 10.13 10.91 16.56
CA ASP A 276 10.85 9.65 16.38
C ASP A 276 12.28 9.87 15.87
N GLY A 277 12.50 10.82 14.96
CA GLY A 277 13.83 11.16 14.46
C GLY A 277 14.75 11.71 15.56
N LEU A 278 14.24 12.61 16.44
CA LEU A 278 15.01 13.12 17.56
C LEU A 278 15.30 12.03 18.60
N LEU A 279 14.33 11.14 18.84
CA LEU A 279 14.54 9.98 19.70
C LEU A 279 15.65 9.08 19.18
N ALA A 280 15.66 8.76 17.88
CA ALA A 280 16.69 7.94 17.25
C ALA A 280 18.10 8.60 17.37
N LEU A 281 18.18 9.91 17.15
CA LEU A 281 19.43 10.67 17.31
C LEU A 281 19.89 10.73 18.75
N GLY A 282 18.97 10.89 19.72
CA GLY A 282 19.27 10.82 21.14
C GLY A 282 19.80 9.45 21.58
N MET A 283 19.18 8.38 21.10
CA MET A 283 19.67 7.01 21.29
C MET A 283 21.08 6.84 20.71
N ALA A 284 21.30 7.33 19.48
CA ALA A 284 22.61 7.28 18.81
C ALA A 284 23.69 8.01 19.63
N LYS A 285 23.37 9.21 20.15
CA LYS A 285 24.27 9.95 21.04
C LYS A 285 24.64 9.14 22.29
N ILE A 286 23.65 8.58 22.99
CA ILE A 286 23.86 7.77 24.19
C ILE A 286 24.78 6.59 23.91
N ILE A 287 24.57 5.88 22.79
CA ILE A 287 25.40 4.73 22.38
C ILE A 287 26.86 5.17 22.13
N ILE A 288 27.07 6.31 21.46
CA ILE A 288 28.40 6.83 21.18
C ILE A 288 29.08 7.30 22.46
N ASP A 289 28.38 8.03 23.33
CA ASP A 289 28.90 8.53 24.61
C ASP A 289 29.27 7.36 25.57
N ALA A 290 28.49 6.28 25.53
CA ALA A 290 28.79 5.03 26.26
C ALA A 290 29.90 4.19 25.60
N ASN A 291 30.45 4.62 24.47
CA ASN A 291 31.47 3.90 23.70
C ASN A 291 31.03 2.47 23.26
N MET A 292 29.74 2.28 22.94
CA MET A 292 29.15 1.01 22.51
C MET A 292 28.88 0.95 21.02
N HIS A 293 29.32 1.93 20.25
CA HIS A 293 29.25 1.92 18.78
C HIS A 293 30.33 1.03 18.15
N ASP A 294 30.07 0.48 16.96
CA ASP A 294 31.01 -0.36 16.22
C ASP A 294 32.03 0.49 15.46
N LYS A 295 33.16 0.76 16.10
CA LYS A 295 34.24 1.64 15.55
C LYS A 295 34.89 1.05 14.29
N GLU A 296 35.04 -0.28 14.22
CA GLU A 296 35.67 -0.93 13.06
C GLU A 296 34.79 -0.84 11.85
N TRP A 297 33.49 -1.18 12.04
CA TRP A 297 32.50 -1.12 10.97
C TRP A 297 32.37 0.31 10.43
N LEU A 298 32.28 1.30 11.33
CA LEU A 298 32.19 2.72 10.97
C LEU A 298 33.41 3.22 10.20
N ALA A 299 34.61 2.89 10.65
CA ALA A 299 35.83 3.30 9.96
C ALA A 299 35.96 2.72 8.56
N LYS A 300 35.54 1.46 8.38
CA LYS A 300 35.66 0.75 7.10
C LYS A 300 34.54 1.14 6.11
N ASN A 301 33.31 1.20 6.58
CA ASN A 301 32.11 1.13 5.72
C ASN A 301 31.37 2.46 5.57
N THR A 302 31.83 3.57 6.20
CA THR A 302 31.04 4.81 6.20
C THR A 302 31.76 6.03 5.64
N LYS A 303 31.00 6.99 5.17
CA LYS A 303 31.41 8.36 4.83
C LYS A 303 30.60 9.34 5.70
N GLY A 304 31.28 10.40 6.20
CA GLY A 304 30.61 11.47 6.95
C GLY A 304 30.35 11.15 8.42
N TYR A 305 30.92 10.07 8.98
CA TYR A 305 30.72 9.72 10.39
C TYR A 305 31.25 10.80 11.35
N LYS A 306 32.37 11.43 11.03
CA LYS A 306 32.96 12.50 11.85
C LYS A 306 32.00 13.70 11.97
N GLU A 307 31.42 14.10 10.85
CA GLU A 307 30.48 15.20 10.75
C GLU A 307 29.18 14.85 11.49
N PHE A 308 28.69 13.62 11.32
CA PHE A 308 27.52 13.14 12.04
C PHE A 308 27.72 13.10 13.54
N LYS A 309 28.89 12.61 14.01
CA LYS A 309 29.23 12.63 15.43
C LYS A 309 29.28 14.06 15.98
N ALA A 310 29.91 15.00 15.24
CA ALA A 310 29.94 16.39 15.65
C ALA A 310 28.52 17.00 15.76
N TYR A 311 27.61 16.63 14.86
CA TYR A 311 26.21 17.03 14.98
C TYR A 311 25.55 16.42 16.23
N LEU A 312 25.75 15.13 16.50
CA LEU A 312 25.21 14.48 17.70
C LEU A 312 25.69 15.13 19.00
N ASP A 313 26.95 15.65 19.01
CA ASP A 313 27.49 16.36 20.19
C ASP A 313 26.70 17.64 20.50
N THR A 314 25.98 18.22 19.52
CA THR A 314 25.10 19.40 19.74
C THR A 314 23.73 19.05 20.31
N ILE A 315 23.32 17.77 20.31
CA ILE A 315 22.02 17.35 20.79
C ILE A 315 21.97 17.37 22.32
N ASN A 316 20.97 18.06 22.85
CA ASN A 316 20.68 18.06 24.27
C ASN A 316 19.71 16.94 24.62
N LEU A 317 20.10 15.99 25.44
CA LEU A 317 19.28 14.84 25.82
C LEU A 317 18.02 15.21 26.62
N ARG A 318 17.98 16.38 27.26
CA ARG A 318 16.75 16.89 27.90
C ARG A 318 15.71 17.25 26.84
N ASP A 319 16.13 17.88 25.74
CA ASP A 319 15.23 18.24 24.65
C ASP A 319 14.70 16.97 23.96
N VAL A 320 15.52 15.91 23.87
CA VAL A 320 15.08 14.58 23.40
C VAL A 320 13.97 14.03 24.29
N ALA A 321 14.15 14.06 25.62
CA ALA A 321 13.18 13.57 26.60
C ALA A 321 11.87 14.37 26.54
N GLU A 322 11.95 15.69 26.53
CA GLU A 322 10.78 16.58 26.48
C GLU A 322 9.99 16.42 25.15
N THR A 323 10.71 16.38 24.03
CA THR A 323 10.10 16.26 22.70
C THR A 323 9.48 14.90 22.49
N SER A 324 10.16 13.82 22.88
CA SER A 324 9.64 12.45 22.75
C SER A 324 8.56 12.11 23.80
N GLY A 325 8.55 12.83 24.92
CA GLY A 325 7.69 12.54 26.09
C GLY A 325 8.13 11.34 26.90
N LEU A 326 9.38 10.92 26.75
CA LEU A 326 9.97 9.76 27.45
C LEU A 326 10.96 10.23 28.52
N SER A 327 11.13 9.42 29.57
CA SER A 327 12.19 9.72 30.52
C SER A 327 13.58 9.42 29.95
N LEU A 328 14.60 10.14 30.40
CA LEU A 328 15.97 9.92 29.94
C LEU A 328 16.47 8.51 30.31
N GLU A 329 16.02 7.99 31.45
CA GLU A 329 16.34 6.64 31.92
C GLU A 329 15.81 5.59 30.90
N LEU A 330 14.55 5.74 30.46
CA LEU A 330 13.97 4.83 29.45
C LEU A 330 14.68 4.93 28.11
N ILE A 331 14.97 6.15 27.64
CA ILE A 331 15.73 6.37 26.40
C ILE A 331 17.11 5.71 26.50
N SER A 332 17.79 5.89 27.64
CA SER A 332 19.11 5.28 27.86
C SER A 332 19.03 3.76 27.92
N GLN A 333 18.02 3.22 28.58
CA GLN A 333 17.81 1.77 28.64
C GLN A 333 17.67 1.15 27.27
N ILE A 334 16.73 1.63 26.45
CA ILE A 334 16.48 1.06 25.11
C ILE A 334 17.68 1.23 24.18
N ALA A 335 18.39 2.36 24.25
CA ALA A 335 19.57 2.63 23.46
C ALA A 335 20.71 1.64 23.78
N LEU A 336 21.02 1.46 25.06
CA LEU A 336 22.12 0.58 25.51
C LEU A 336 21.78 -0.90 25.35
N GLU A 337 20.53 -1.29 25.56
CA GLU A 337 20.07 -2.65 25.28
C GLU A 337 20.18 -2.99 23.79
N PHE A 338 19.76 -2.08 22.91
CA PHE A 338 19.87 -2.23 21.46
C PHE A 338 21.35 -2.36 21.03
N ALA A 339 22.22 -1.48 21.54
CA ALA A 339 23.64 -1.52 21.21
C ALA A 339 24.37 -2.77 21.72
N LYS A 340 23.91 -3.34 22.82
CA LYS A 340 24.49 -4.57 23.42
C LYS A 340 24.09 -5.83 22.65
N ALA A 341 22.95 -5.80 21.97
CA ALA A 341 22.41 -6.95 21.28
C ALA A 341 23.07 -7.16 19.92
N ASP A 342 23.54 -8.36 19.63
CA ASP A 342 24.16 -8.74 18.37
C ASP A 342 23.65 -10.13 17.94
N PRO A 343 22.92 -10.25 16.81
CA PRO A 343 22.41 -9.17 15.96
C PRO A 343 21.17 -8.48 16.50
N ALA A 344 21.00 -7.19 16.15
CA ALA A 344 19.82 -6.40 16.41
C ALA A 344 19.25 -5.79 15.12
N THR A 345 17.92 -5.63 15.08
CA THR A 345 17.23 -5.09 13.89
C THR A 345 16.14 -4.10 14.25
N ILE A 346 15.91 -3.13 13.37
CA ILE A 346 14.78 -2.21 13.45
C ILE A 346 13.90 -2.41 12.21
N TRP A 347 12.60 -2.61 12.41
CA TRP A 347 11.60 -2.57 11.37
C TRP A 347 10.87 -1.23 11.43
N SER A 348 11.17 -0.36 10.49
CA SER A 348 10.53 0.95 10.34
C SER A 348 9.23 0.82 9.57
N GLY A 349 8.11 1.14 10.20
CA GLY A 349 6.81 1.17 9.56
C GLY A 349 6.63 2.39 8.65
N TYR A 350 5.82 2.26 7.60
CA TYR A 350 5.59 3.35 6.63
C TYR A 350 4.83 4.55 7.19
N GLY A 351 4.22 4.43 8.37
CA GLY A 351 3.64 5.54 9.08
C GLY A 351 4.65 6.64 9.43
N LEU A 352 5.87 6.26 9.77
CA LEU A 352 6.96 7.17 10.13
C LEU A 352 7.27 8.19 9.02
N GLN A 353 7.28 7.79 7.76
CA GLN A 353 7.57 8.67 6.64
C GLN A 353 6.39 9.57 6.23
N ARG A 354 5.22 9.42 6.85
CA ARG A 354 3.99 10.19 6.58
C ARG A 354 3.86 11.44 7.44
N HIS A 355 5.00 12.03 7.76
CA HIS A 355 5.17 13.30 8.45
C HIS A 355 5.90 14.30 7.56
N THR A 356 5.81 15.60 7.89
CA THR A 356 6.54 16.65 7.16
C THR A 356 8.05 16.55 7.30
N ASN A 357 8.54 15.71 8.19
CA ASN A 357 9.96 15.37 8.39
C ASN A 357 10.24 13.86 8.19
N GLY A 358 9.38 13.17 7.45
CA GLY A 358 9.36 11.71 7.40
C GLY A 358 10.62 11.08 6.83
N GLY A 359 11.22 11.67 5.79
CA GLY A 359 12.47 11.20 5.21
C GLY A 359 13.65 11.39 6.16
N SER A 360 13.76 12.58 6.78
CA SER A 360 14.76 12.87 7.80
C SER A 360 14.65 11.93 9.00
N MET A 361 13.43 11.57 9.38
CA MET A 361 13.15 10.60 10.45
C MET A 361 13.68 9.20 10.13
N ILE A 362 13.44 8.69 8.91
CA ILE A 362 13.96 7.38 8.49
C ILE A 362 15.48 7.40 8.44
N ARG A 363 16.13 8.47 7.91
CA ARG A 363 17.58 8.60 7.93
C ARG A 363 18.18 8.56 9.35
N ALA A 364 17.51 9.18 10.33
CA ALA A 364 17.93 9.11 11.73
C ALA A 364 17.85 7.68 12.31
N ILE A 365 16.83 6.92 11.94
CA ILE A 365 16.68 5.51 12.36
C ILE A 365 17.73 4.63 11.66
N ASP A 366 17.99 4.84 10.37
CA ASP A 366 19.03 4.11 9.63
C ASP A 366 20.43 4.39 10.22
N ALA A 367 20.69 5.65 10.59
CA ALA A 367 21.93 6.03 11.27
C ALA A 367 22.11 5.31 12.63
N LEU A 368 21.02 5.14 13.39
CA LEU A 368 21.05 4.38 14.65
C LEU A 368 21.43 2.91 14.42
N VAL A 369 20.94 2.27 13.38
CA VAL A 369 21.32 0.90 12.99
C VAL A 369 22.77 0.85 12.52
N ALA A 370 23.21 1.84 11.74
CA ALA A 370 24.57 1.91 11.20
C ALA A 370 25.65 2.04 12.29
N ILE A 371 25.44 2.88 13.31
CA ILE A 371 26.45 3.07 14.37
C ILE A 371 26.68 1.82 15.21
N THR A 372 25.74 0.89 15.24
CA THR A 372 25.86 -0.40 15.95
C THR A 372 26.43 -1.52 15.06
N GLY A 373 26.78 -1.21 13.79
CA GLY A 373 27.34 -2.19 12.84
C GLY A 373 26.36 -3.33 12.48
N ASN A 374 25.07 -3.11 12.61
CA ASN A 374 24.06 -4.12 12.30
C ASN A 374 23.66 -4.17 10.81
N ILE A 375 24.05 -3.18 9.98
CA ILE A 375 23.87 -3.24 8.52
C ILE A 375 24.89 -4.21 7.94
N GLY A 376 24.45 -5.11 7.07
CA GLY A 376 25.30 -6.16 6.49
C GLY A 376 25.42 -7.42 7.33
N LYS A 377 24.67 -7.54 8.42
CA LYS A 377 24.64 -8.74 9.27
C LYS A 377 23.40 -9.59 9.04
N TYR A 378 23.56 -10.93 9.08
CA TYR A 378 22.43 -11.86 9.18
C TYR A 378 21.60 -11.54 10.43
N ALA A 379 20.29 -11.55 10.28
CA ALA A 379 19.31 -11.22 11.32
C ALA A 379 19.42 -9.81 11.93
N GLY A 380 20.28 -8.94 11.37
CA GLY A 380 20.41 -7.52 11.70
C GLY A 380 19.64 -6.62 10.72
N GLY A 381 20.14 -5.39 10.57
CA GLY A 381 19.78 -4.44 9.53
C GLY A 381 18.62 -3.50 9.87
N SER A 382 18.49 -2.47 9.04
CA SER A 382 17.34 -1.59 8.98
C SER A 382 16.34 -2.16 7.96
N ARG A 383 15.14 -2.50 8.42
CA ARG A 383 14.12 -3.13 7.61
C ARG A 383 13.04 -2.12 7.27
N TYR A 384 13.06 -1.65 6.03
CA TYR A 384 12.03 -0.78 5.48
C TYR A 384 11.27 -1.49 4.35
N GLY A 385 11.99 -2.08 3.41
CA GLY A 385 11.51 -2.85 2.29
C GLY A 385 12.61 -3.10 1.29
N HIS A 386 12.32 -3.78 0.18
CA HIS A 386 13.26 -3.97 -0.92
C HIS A 386 12.57 -3.99 -2.28
N LEU A 387 13.35 -3.72 -3.34
CA LEU A 387 12.94 -3.87 -4.73
C LEU A 387 13.85 -4.86 -5.49
N ASP A 388 14.68 -5.61 -4.76
CA ASP A 388 15.70 -6.49 -5.34
C ASP A 388 15.11 -7.62 -6.21
N THR A 389 13.91 -8.10 -5.90
CA THR A 389 13.25 -9.17 -6.68
C THR A 389 12.52 -8.66 -7.93
N TRP A 390 12.46 -7.34 -8.16
CA TRP A 390 11.71 -6.69 -9.24
C TRP A 390 12.57 -6.49 -10.48
N GLY A 391 13.14 -7.55 -11.01
CA GLY A 391 14.10 -7.48 -12.12
C GLY A 391 13.53 -7.98 -13.47
N PHE A 392 12.22 -7.95 -13.70
CA PHE A 392 11.58 -8.35 -14.95
C PHE A 392 11.84 -7.35 -16.07
N ASN A 393 11.52 -7.74 -17.33
CA ASN A 393 11.74 -6.89 -18.49
C ASN A 393 10.79 -5.69 -18.57
N TYR A 394 9.57 -5.80 -18.00
CA TYR A 394 8.54 -4.76 -18.05
C TYR A 394 8.28 -4.20 -19.45
N HIS A 395 8.09 -5.09 -20.45
CA HIS A 395 7.92 -4.72 -21.85
C HIS A 395 6.81 -3.68 -22.08
N ALA A 396 5.74 -3.72 -21.29
CA ALA A 396 4.69 -2.74 -21.41
C ALA A 396 5.18 -1.30 -21.14
N MET A 397 6.15 -1.12 -20.23
CA MET A 397 6.67 0.22 -19.90
C MET A 397 7.64 0.75 -20.97
N SER A 398 8.19 -0.09 -21.81
CA SER A 398 9.13 0.24 -22.89
C SER A 398 8.49 0.34 -24.27
N MET A 399 7.18 0.52 -24.37
CA MET A 399 6.47 0.68 -25.63
C MET A 399 6.90 1.96 -26.35
N GLU A 400 7.19 1.85 -27.64
CA GLU A 400 7.53 2.99 -28.49
C GLU A 400 6.30 3.87 -28.72
N LYS A 401 6.52 5.16 -28.87
CA LYS A 401 5.48 6.11 -29.23
C LYS A 401 5.27 6.15 -30.75
N PRO A 402 4.06 6.46 -31.25
CA PRO A 402 3.82 6.68 -32.66
C PRO A 402 4.75 7.74 -33.24
N ALA A 403 5.18 7.54 -34.49
CA ALA A 403 6.02 8.50 -35.19
C ALA A 403 5.36 9.90 -35.24
N GLY A 404 6.15 10.95 -35.06
CA GLY A 404 5.65 12.34 -35.05
C GLY A 404 4.88 12.74 -33.79
N SER A 405 4.94 11.94 -32.71
CA SER A 405 4.35 12.32 -31.41
C SER A 405 5.03 13.58 -30.87
N VAL A 406 4.22 14.55 -30.42
CA VAL A 406 4.66 15.80 -29.77
C VAL A 406 4.41 15.70 -28.28
N GLY A 407 5.41 16.04 -27.49
CA GLY A 407 5.39 15.92 -26.04
C GLY A 407 5.65 17.23 -25.31
N TYR A 408 5.90 17.12 -24.02
CA TYR A 408 6.20 18.25 -23.15
C TYR A 408 7.67 18.68 -23.33
N VAL A 409 7.89 20.00 -23.51
CA VAL A 409 9.22 20.58 -23.66
C VAL A 409 9.68 21.19 -22.33
N GLY A 410 10.89 20.86 -21.88
CA GLY A 410 11.52 21.52 -20.71
C GLY A 410 11.16 20.91 -19.36
N GLY A 411 10.52 19.75 -19.31
CA GLY A 411 10.31 18.99 -18.09
C GLY A 411 11.64 18.45 -17.53
N LYS A 412 11.89 18.60 -16.22
CA LYS A 412 12.89 17.77 -15.56
C LYS A 412 12.32 16.34 -15.57
N ARG A 413 13.06 15.40 -16.17
CA ARG A 413 12.73 13.97 -16.04
C ARG A 413 12.71 13.65 -14.56
N MET A 414 11.54 13.38 -14.03
CA MET A 414 11.39 12.99 -12.63
C MET A 414 11.82 11.53 -12.54
N GLY A 415 12.71 11.20 -11.61
CA GLY A 415 13.31 9.88 -11.47
C GLY A 415 12.25 8.77 -11.55
N GLU A 416 12.40 7.89 -12.52
CA GLU A 416 11.50 6.76 -12.71
C GLU A 416 11.85 5.63 -11.73
N PHE A 417 10.84 4.97 -11.23
CA PHE A 417 10.98 3.68 -10.58
C PHE A 417 11.75 2.72 -11.52
N GLY A 418 13.05 2.60 -11.32
CA GLY A 418 13.89 1.53 -11.89
C GLY A 418 14.30 1.64 -13.36
N HIS A 419 13.96 2.70 -14.09
CA HIS A 419 14.30 2.80 -15.51
C HIS A 419 14.85 4.20 -15.86
N GLY A 420 16.16 4.25 -16.10
CA GLY A 420 16.86 5.41 -16.62
C GLY A 420 18.11 5.75 -15.83
N ALA A 421 19.29 5.49 -16.41
CA ALA A 421 20.57 5.90 -15.83
C ALA A 421 20.65 7.44 -15.83
N ALA A 422 21.13 8.00 -14.74
CA ALA A 422 21.53 9.40 -14.68
C ALA A 422 22.63 9.63 -15.74
N GLY A 423 22.36 10.45 -16.77
CA GLY A 423 23.37 10.80 -17.77
C GLY A 423 22.95 10.70 -19.24
N GLU A 424 21.75 10.24 -19.57
CA GLU A 424 21.25 10.25 -20.95
C GLU A 424 20.86 11.66 -21.41
N GLU A 425 21.16 11.99 -22.67
CA GLU A 425 20.70 13.22 -23.31
C GLU A 425 19.18 13.36 -23.15
N LYS A 426 18.73 14.55 -22.75
CA LYS A 426 17.30 14.83 -22.61
C LYS A 426 16.64 14.70 -23.97
N PRO A 427 15.59 13.87 -24.10
CA PRO A 427 14.83 13.84 -25.33
C PRO A 427 14.19 15.22 -25.60
N ASP A 428 14.02 15.59 -26.86
CA ASP A 428 13.34 16.82 -27.25
C ASP A 428 11.93 16.94 -26.66
N TYR A 429 11.30 15.79 -26.46
CA TYR A 429 9.96 15.65 -25.87
C TYR A 429 9.93 14.59 -24.77
N ASP A 430 9.09 14.81 -23.74
CA ASP A 430 8.80 13.84 -22.68
C ASP A 430 7.30 13.87 -22.32
N ASP A 431 6.84 12.87 -21.56
CA ASP A 431 5.53 12.92 -20.90
C ASP A 431 5.54 14.06 -19.88
N ARG A 432 4.36 14.67 -19.64
CA ARG A 432 4.22 15.63 -18.55
C ARG A 432 3.94 14.88 -17.25
N TYR A 433 4.71 15.18 -16.20
CA TYR A 433 4.57 14.56 -14.89
C TYR A 433 3.93 15.51 -13.88
N LEU A 434 2.86 15.08 -13.22
CA LEU A 434 2.13 15.77 -12.17
C LEU A 434 2.31 15.01 -10.84
N ASN A 435 2.20 15.70 -9.71
CA ASN A 435 2.35 15.09 -8.40
C ASN A 435 1.10 14.29 -8.00
N ILE A 436 1.20 12.96 -7.89
CA ILE A 436 0.09 12.07 -7.53
C ILE A 436 -0.50 12.37 -6.14
N ASN A 437 0.29 12.93 -5.24
CA ASN A 437 -0.14 13.29 -3.89
C ASN A 437 -0.90 14.62 -3.83
N LYS A 438 -1.01 15.31 -4.98
CA LYS A 438 -1.76 16.55 -5.18
C LYS A 438 -2.74 16.46 -6.35
N THR A 439 -3.22 15.26 -6.67
CA THR A 439 -4.02 14.94 -7.87
C THR A 439 -5.05 16.02 -8.23
N ALA A 440 -5.86 16.48 -7.28
CA ALA A 440 -6.89 17.48 -7.53
C ALA A 440 -6.31 18.82 -7.99
N ARG A 441 -5.35 19.33 -7.23
CA ARG A 441 -4.70 20.62 -7.48
C ARG A 441 -3.93 20.61 -8.79
N GLU A 442 -3.24 19.53 -9.08
CA GLU A 442 -2.49 19.35 -10.31
C GLU A 442 -3.41 19.31 -11.55
N ILE A 443 -4.54 18.61 -11.48
CA ILE A 443 -5.53 18.60 -12.57
C ILE A 443 -6.09 20.00 -12.82
N LEU A 444 -6.46 20.73 -11.78
CA LEU A 444 -7.08 22.06 -11.90
C LEU A 444 -6.11 23.12 -12.43
N ASN A 445 -4.81 22.99 -12.13
CA ASN A 445 -3.78 23.96 -12.50
C ASN A 445 -2.97 23.53 -13.73
N ALA A 446 -3.24 22.36 -14.30
CA ALA A 446 -2.48 21.85 -15.45
C ALA A 446 -2.59 22.76 -16.68
N ASP A 447 -1.45 23.07 -17.31
CA ASP A 447 -1.36 23.76 -18.59
C ASP A 447 -0.42 22.99 -19.53
N PRO A 448 -0.87 22.48 -20.69
CA PRO A 448 -2.28 22.45 -21.14
C PRO A 448 -3.20 21.67 -20.19
N LYS A 449 -4.50 21.97 -20.22
CA LYS A 449 -5.50 21.35 -19.36
C LYS A 449 -5.57 19.84 -19.53
N VAL A 450 -5.76 19.12 -18.42
CA VAL A 450 -6.17 17.71 -18.47
C VAL A 450 -7.63 17.65 -18.91
N ARG A 451 -7.93 16.90 -19.97
CA ARG A 451 -9.27 16.77 -20.57
C ARG A 451 -9.85 15.36 -20.37
N LEU A 452 -8.98 14.34 -20.44
CA LEU A 452 -9.33 12.94 -20.18
C LEU A 452 -8.46 12.41 -19.05
N LEU A 453 -9.08 11.77 -18.05
CA LEU A 453 -8.39 11.06 -16.98
C LEU A 453 -8.74 9.58 -17.01
N TRP A 454 -7.72 8.73 -17.11
CA TRP A 454 -7.84 7.28 -16.90
C TRP A 454 -7.39 6.93 -15.49
N VAL A 455 -8.24 6.24 -14.75
CA VAL A 455 -7.96 5.76 -13.39
C VAL A 455 -7.87 4.24 -13.43
N ALA A 456 -6.73 3.68 -13.00
CA ALA A 456 -6.49 2.24 -12.92
C ALA A 456 -5.80 1.86 -11.61
N CYS A 457 -6.07 0.69 -11.07
CA CYS A 457 -5.45 0.18 -9.82
C CYS A 457 -5.54 1.16 -8.64
N LYS A 458 -6.52 2.05 -8.64
CA LYS A 458 -6.65 3.16 -7.70
C LYS A 458 -8.11 3.50 -7.43
N ASN A 459 -8.46 3.71 -6.16
CA ASN A 459 -9.75 4.29 -5.77
C ASN A 459 -9.50 5.72 -5.28
N THR A 460 -9.45 6.67 -6.23
CA THR A 460 -9.02 8.05 -6.01
C THR A 460 -9.75 8.72 -4.85
N PHE A 461 -11.08 8.64 -4.81
CA PHE A 461 -11.87 9.30 -3.76
C PHE A 461 -11.74 8.67 -2.37
N ALA A 462 -11.25 7.44 -2.28
CA ALA A 462 -10.95 6.78 -1.01
C ALA A 462 -9.48 6.89 -0.58
N GLN A 463 -8.57 7.22 -1.51
CA GLN A 463 -7.12 7.14 -1.29
C GLN A 463 -6.40 8.48 -1.44
N ASP A 464 -6.93 9.44 -2.21
CA ASP A 464 -6.33 10.77 -2.36
C ASP A 464 -6.92 11.76 -1.34
N PHE A 465 -6.34 12.94 -1.29
CA PHE A 465 -6.55 13.95 -0.24
C PHE A 465 -7.37 15.12 -0.76
N ASP A 466 -7.91 15.93 0.16
CA ASP A 466 -8.77 17.10 -0.17
C ASP A 466 -9.93 16.70 -1.09
N ARG A 467 -10.82 15.87 -0.55
CA ARG A 467 -11.92 15.29 -1.32
C ARG A 467 -12.83 16.33 -1.98
N ASN A 468 -13.02 17.49 -1.36
CA ASN A 468 -13.84 18.56 -1.94
C ASN A 468 -13.19 19.11 -3.22
N LEU A 469 -11.87 19.32 -3.20
CA LEU A 469 -11.12 19.74 -4.37
C LEU A 469 -11.09 18.66 -5.46
N LEU A 470 -11.08 17.37 -5.08
CA LEU A 470 -11.19 16.24 -6.03
C LEU A 470 -12.51 16.28 -6.80
N ILE A 471 -13.63 16.62 -6.15
CA ILE A 471 -14.93 16.74 -6.82
C ILE A 471 -14.87 17.86 -7.89
N GLU A 472 -14.27 19.00 -7.57
CA GLU A 472 -14.09 20.09 -8.52
C GLU A 472 -13.20 19.67 -9.70
N ALA A 473 -12.08 19.00 -9.41
CA ALA A 473 -11.17 18.49 -10.44
C ALA A 473 -11.86 17.51 -11.40
N PHE A 474 -12.60 16.53 -10.86
CA PHE A 474 -13.30 15.54 -11.69
C PHE A 474 -14.43 16.16 -12.52
N LYS A 475 -15.12 17.18 -11.99
CA LYS A 475 -16.13 17.92 -12.75
C LYS A 475 -15.54 18.74 -13.90
N SER A 476 -14.30 19.20 -13.79
CA SER A 476 -13.63 19.98 -14.83
C SER A 476 -13.18 19.15 -16.04
N LEU A 477 -13.08 17.81 -15.88
CA LEU A 477 -12.65 16.89 -16.93
C LEU A 477 -13.77 16.64 -17.94
N GLU A 478 -13.42 16.52 -19.22
CA GLU A 478 -14.36 16.17 -20.29
C GLU A 478 -14.73 14.69 -20.28
N MET A 479 -13.76 13.81 -19.90
CA MET A 479 -13.98 12.39 -19.77
C MET A 479 -13.16 11.78 -18.62
N VAL A 480 -13.80 10.93 -17.84
CA VAL A 480 -13.16 10.08 -16.81
C VAL A 480 -13.46 8.62 -17.10
N VAL A 481 -12.41 7.82 -17.28
CA VAL A 481 -12.49 6.37 -17.45
C VAL A 481 -11.95 5.70 -16.20
N VAL A 482 -12.70 4.78 -15.61
CA VAL A 482 -12.29 4.02 -14.44
C VAL A 482 -12.32 2.52 -14.73
N ALA A 483 -11.18 1.85 -14.58
CA ALA A 483 -11.08 0.39 -14.64
C ALA A 483 -11.08 -0.17 -13.21
N ASP A 484 -12.14 -0.85 -12.80
CA ASP A 484 -12.31 -1.38 -11.44
C ASP A 484 -13.15 -2.67 -11.42
N GLN A 485 -13.08 -3.37 -10.31
CA GLN A 485 -13.87 -4.58 -10.03
C GLN A 485 -15.25 -4.26 -9.43
N PHE A 486 -15.40 -3.13 -8.76
CA PHE A 486 -16.59 -2.75 -8.00
C PHE A 486 -16.96 -1.28 -8.20
N PHE A 487 -18.25 -0.99 -8.11
CA PHE A 487 -18.69 0.40 -7.98
C PHE A 487 -18.24 0.95 -6.62
N ASN A 488 -17.68 2.16 -6.65
CA ASN A 488 -17.18 2.88 -5.48
C ASN A 488 -17.29 4.39 -5.69
N GLU A 489 -16.80 5.19 -4.75
CA GLU A 489 -16.84 6.65 -4.85
C GLU A 489 -16.15 7.20 -6.11
N THR A 490 -15.06 6.58 -6.55
CA THR A 490 -14.36 6.99 -7.77
C THR A 490 -15.18 6.73 -9.01
N THR A 491 -15.77 5.53 -9.11
CA THR A 491 -16.64 5.19 -10.25
C THR A 491 -17.86 6.10 -10.35
N LYS A 492 -18.39 6.61 -9.23
CA LYS A 492 -19.50 7.58 -9.23
C LYS A 492 -19.20 8.83 -10.07
N TRP A 493 -17.93 9.23 -10.16
CA TRP A 493 -17.49 10.40 -10.92
C TRP A 493 -16.94 10.04 -12.31
N ALA A 494 -17.01 8.77 -12.72
CA ALA A 494 -16.60 8.33 -14.04
C ALA A 494 -17.68 8.54 -15.09
N ASP A 495 -17.28 8.75 -16.34
CA ASP A 495 -18.16 8.72 -17.51
C ASP A 495 -18.30 7.29 -18.04
N ILE A 496 -17.19 6.54 -18.01
CA ILE A 496 -17.13 5.13 -18.43
C ILE A 496 -16.45 4.30 -17.33
N VAL A 497 -17.07 3.17 -16.99
CA VAL A 497 -16.50 2.17 -16.09
C VAL A 497 -16.27 0.86 -16.84
N LEU A 498 -15.06 0.31 -16.72
CA LEU A 498 -14.61 -0.91 -17.38
C LEU A 498 -14.42 -2.04 -16.35
N PRO A 499 -15.04 -3.21 -16.56
CA PRO A 499 -14.90 -4.36 -15.67
C PRO A 499 -13.52 -5.02 -15.82
N VAL A 500 -12.81 -5.22 -14.71
CA VAL A 500 -11.50 -5.88 -14.72
C VAL A 500 -11.52 -7.23 -14.03
N THR A 501 -10.60 -8.11 -14.43
CA THR A 501 -10.36 -9.44 -13.85
C THR A 501 -9.92 -9.37 -12.39
N THR A 502 -10.07 -10.48 -11.69
CA THR A 502 -9.36 -10.76 -10.44
C THR A 502 -8.13 -11.62 -10.73
N GLN A 503 -7.23 -11.75 -9.76
CA GLN A 503 -6.03 -12.59 -9.90
C GLN A 503 -6.31 -14.05 -10.29
N PHE A 504 -7.48 -14.59 -9.98
CA PHE A 504 -7.81 -15.97 -10.34
C PHE A 504 -8.25 -16.13 -11.80
N GLU A 505 -8.52 -15.02 -12.46
CA GLU A 505 -9.05 -14.93 -13.81
C GLU A 505 -7.99 -14.59 -14.88
N GLU A 506 -6.71 -14.45 -14.47
CA GLU A 506 -5.62 -14.02 -15.35
C GLU A 506 -4.30 -14.74 -15.05
N TYR A 507 -3.40 -14.77 -16.03
CA TYR A 507 -1.99 -15.14 -15.83
C TYR A 507 -1.19 -13.92 -15.40
N ASP A 508 -0.31 -14.10 -14.41
CA ASP A 508 0.62 -13.08 -13.96
C ASP A 508 1.80 -13.73 -13.21
N VAL A 509 2.74 -12.94 -12.72
CA VAL A 509 3.78 -13.34 -11.79
C VAL A 509 3.90 -12.28 -10.71
N ASN A 510 4.09 -12.69 -9.47
CA ASN A 510 4.12 -11.77 -8.34
C ASN A 510 5.42 -11.90 -7.55
N VAL A 511 5.97 -10.74 -7.20
CA VAL A 511 7.10 -10.55 -6.27
C VAL A 511 6.62 -9.80 -5.03
N SER A 512 7.44 -9.79 -3.99
CA SER A 512 7.19 -9.01 -2.77
C SER A 512 8.19 -7.87 -2.65
N TYR A 513 7.83 -6.83 -1.93
CA TYR A 513 8.74 -5.78 -1.48
C TYR A 513 9.25 -6.03 -0.03
N TRP A 514 9.00 -7.23 0.49
CA TRP A 514 9.32 -7.59 1.86
C TRP A 514 10.09 -8.90 2.00
N HIS A 515 9.56 -10.00 1.42
CA HIS A 515 10.21 -11.30 1.39
C HIS A 515 10.73 -11.63 -0.02
N TYR A 516 11.58 -12.65 -0.13
CA TYR A 516 12.30 -13.01 -1.35
C TYR A 516 11.67 -14.17 -2.14
N TRP A 517 10.38 -14.43 -1.95
CA TRP A 517 9.63 -15.46 -2.68
C TRP A 517 9.03 -14.90 -3.97
N LEU A 518 9.19 -15.66 -5.06
CA LEU A 518 8.58 -15.46 -6.37
C LEU A 518 7.46 -16.47 -6.57
N THR A 519 6.29 -16.02 -7.01
CA THR A 519 5.10 -16.86 -7.21
C THR A 519 4.50 -16.60 -8.58
N ILE A 520 4.24 -17.67 -9.36
CA ILE A 520 3.38 -17.58 -10.56
C ILE A 520 1.92 -17.38 -10.12
N ASN A 521 1.19 -16.60 -10.91
CA ASN A 521 -0.26 -16.49 -10.79
C ASN A 521 -0.88 -17.12 -12.03
N GLU A 522 -1.40 -18.35 -11.89
CA GLU A 522 -2.07 -19.06 -12.98
C GLU A 522 -3.53 -18.63 -13.10
N GLN A 523 -4.05 -18.60 -14.30
CA GLN A 523 -5.47 -18.43 -14.52
C GLN A 523 -6.23 -19.67 -14.02
N ALA A 524 -6.78 -19.61 -12.82
CA ALA A 524 -7.48 -20.71 -12.18
C ALA A 524 -8.90 -20.93 -12.75
N ILE A 525 -9.57 -19.85 -13.15
CA ILE A 525 -10.89 -19.84 -13.77
C ILE A 525 -10.92 -18.93 -15.00
N LYS A 526 -11.88 -19.13 -15.90
CA LYS A 526 -12.13 -18.18 -16.98
C LYS A 526 -12.61 -16.84 -16.40
N PRO A 527 -12.31 -15.71 -17.05
CA PRO A 527 -12.87 -14.42 -16.67
C PRO A 527 -14.40 -14.51 -16.56
N LEU A 528 -14.92 -14.01 -15.42
CA LEU A 528 -16.36 -13.96 -15.19
C LEU A 528 -16.95 -12.76 -15.91
N TYR A 529 -18.16 -12.96 -16.46
CA TYR A 529 -18.87 -11.94 -17.22
C TYR A 529 -18.04 -11.43 -18.42
N GLU A 530 -17.91 -10.13 -18.57
CA GLU A 530 -17.12 -9.50 -19.64
C GLU A 530 -15.83 -8.86 -19.13
N SER A 531 -15.33 -9.25 -17.93
CA SER A 531 -14.11 -8.67 -17.37
C SER A 531 -12.86 -9.01 -18.21
N LYS A 532 -11.92 -8.07 -18.26
CA LYS A 532 -10.65 -8.18 -18.98
C LYS A 532 -9.52 -7.64 -18.11
N ASN A 533 -8.30 -8.15 -18.35
CA ASN A 533 -7.12 -7.58 -17.70
C ASN A 533 -6.60 -6.34 -18.43
N ASP A 534 -5.67 -5.63 -17.82
CA ASP A 534 -5.16 -4.37 -18.35
C ASP A 534 -4.46 -4.50 -19.71
N LEU A 535 -3.78 -5.63 -19.98
CA LEU A 535 -3.17 -5.91 -21.30
C LEU A 535 -4.22 -6.11 -22.39
N GLU A 536 -5.29 -6.85 -22.09
CA GLU A 536 -6.40 -7.07 -23.03
C GLU A 536 -7.15 -5.77 -23.32
N ILE A 537 -7.35 -4.92 -22.30
CA ILE A 537 -7.98 -3.60 -22.46
C ILE A 537 -7.11 -2.71 -23.35
N ALA A 538 -5.79 -2.69 -23.11
CA ALA A 538 -4.83 -1.96 -23.94
C ALA A 538 -4.86 -2.42 -25.41
N ALA A 539 -4.91 -3.73 -25.64
CA ALA A 539 -5.00 -4.30 -26.98
C ALA A 539 -6.31 -3.93 -27.70
N LEU A 540 -7.43 -3.91 -27.00
CA LEU A 540 -8.72 -3.48 -27.55
C LEU A 540 -8.72 -2.01 -27.95
N LEU A 541 -8.15 -1.14 -27.10
CA LEU A 541 -8.02 0.28 -27.41
C LEU A 541 -7.10 0.49 -28.61
N SER A 542 -5.94 -0.18 -28.64
CA SER A 542 -5.01 -0.14 -29.77
C SER A 542 -5.69 -0.52 -31.09
N LYS A 543 -6.44 -1.63 -31.09
CA LYS A 543 -7.19 -2.07 -32.26
C LYS A 543 -8.19 -1.02 -32.74
N LYS A 544 -8.90 -0.38 -31.80
CA LYS A 544 -9.90 0.63 -32.14
C LYS A 544 -9.27 1.94 -32.63
N MET A 545 -8.20 2.40 -32.00
CA MET A 545 -7.48 3.61 -32.42
C MET A 545 -6.93 3.46 -33.82
N ASN A 546 -6.24 2.34 -34.14
CA ASN A 546 -5.69 2.07 -35.46
C ASN A 546 -6.77 1.86 -36.53
N ALA A 547 -7.96 1.40 -36.15
CA ALA A 547 -9.10 1.33 -37.07
C ALA A 547 -9.67 2.70 -37.41
N LEU A 548 -9.57 3.67 -36.53
CA LEU A 548 -10.01 5.07 -36.75
C LEU A 548 -8.92 5.92 -37.41
N GLU A 549 -7.66 5.74 -37.03
CA GLU A 549 -6.49 6.44 -37.54
C GLU A 549 -5.30 5.48 -37.51
N GLU A 550 -4.90 4.96 -38.69
CA GLU A 550 -3.81 3.98 -38.85
C GLU A 550 -2.51 4.54 -38.26
N GLY A 551 -1.78 3.73 -37.48
CA GLY A 551 -0.53 4.10 -36.83
C GLY A 551 -0.70 5.02 -35.60
N SER A 552 -1.91 5.26 -35.13
CA SER A 552 -2.17 6.10 -33.96
C SER A 552 -1.83 5.45 -32.60
N CYS A 553 -1.61 4.12 -32.59
CA CYS A 553 -1.22 3.38 -31.39
C CYS A 553 -0.27 2.23 -31.77
N THR A 554 0.85 2.11 -31.07
CA THR A 554 1.87 1.06 -31.31
C THR A 554 1.68 -0.17 -30.41
N PHE A 555 0.78 -0.16 -29.44
CA PHE A 555 0.50 -1.32 -28.59
C PHE A 555 -0.03 -2.48 -29.44
N PRO A 556 0.34 -3.76 -29.15
CA PRO A 556 -0.21 -4.90 -29.87
C PRO A 556 -1.74 -4.93 -29.86
N GLN A 557 -2.36 -5.20 -31.02
CA GLN A 557 -3.83 -5.28 -31.13
C GLN A 557 -4.42 -6.59 -30.61
N TYR A 558 -3.56 -7.52 -30.22
CA TYR A 558 -3.87 -8.80 -29.59
C TYR A 558 -2.77 -9.18 -28.62
N VAL A 559 -3.14 -9.68 -27.44
CA VAL A 559 -2.20 -10.20 -26.45
C VAL A 559 -2.65 -11.56 -25.91
N ASP A 560 -1.69 -12.45 -25.74
CA ASP A 560 -1.83 -13.67 -24.94
C ASP A 560 -1.10 -13.41 -23.61
N THR A 561 -1.85 -13.29 -22.52
CA THR A 561 -1.28 -12.91 -21.21
C THR A 561 -0.29 -13.91 -20.67
N LYS A 562 -0.48 -15.21 -20.98
CA LYS A 562 0.48 -16.24 -20.58
C LYS A 562 1.80 -16.09 -21.32
N GLN A 563 1.75 -15.88 -22.63
CA GLN A 563 2.97 -15.63 -23.42
C GLN A 563 3.61 -14.29 -23.07
N TRP A 564 2.81 -13.27 -22.75
CA TRP A 564 3.33 -11.99 -22.26
C TRP A 564 4.11 -12.19 -20.98
N THR A 565 3.51 -12.86 -19.98
CA THR A 565 4.18 -13.16 -18.71
C THR A 565 5.47 -13.93 -18.91
N ALA A 566 5.49 -14.92 -19.82
CA ALA A 566 6.71 -15.68 -20.14
C ALA A 566 7.86 -14.79 -20.69
N LYS A 567 7.54 -13.80 -21.52
CA LYS A 567 8.52 -12.88 -22.10
C LYS A 567 9.12 -11.89 -21.08
N GLU A 568 8.45 -11.69 -19.97
CA GLU A 568 8.94 -10.78 -18.92
C GLU A 568 10.14 -11.35 -18.13
N PHE A 569 10.32 -12.67 -18.17
CA PHE A 569 11.47 -13.34 -17.56
C PHE A 569 12.75 -13.14 -18.37
N ASN A 570 13.87 -13.02 -17.67
CA ASN A 570 15.19 -12.86 -18.25
C ASN A 570 16.24 -13.70 -17.51
N ALA A 571 17.47 -13.74 -18.02
CA ALA A 571 18.57 -14.52 -17.46
C ALA A 571 18.86 -14.13 -15.98
N GLY A 572 18.78 -12.83 -15.63
CA GLY A 572 19.01 -12.36 -14.26
C GLY A 572 17.95 -12.89 -13.29
N ILE A 573 16.68 -12.95 -13.69
CA ILE A 573 15.61 -13.56 -12.87
C ILE A 573 15.86 -15.06 -12.71
N TYR A 574 16.20 -15.77 -13.79
CA TYR A 574 16.48 -17.20 -13.71
C TYR A 574 17.66 -17.52 -12.80
N GLU A 575 18.73 -16.75 -12.91
CA GLU A 575 19.91 -16.89 -12.02
C GLU A 575 19.56 -16.59 -10.57
N LYS A 576 18.88 -15.45 -10.29
CA LYS A 576 18.52 -15.00 -8.95
C LYS A 576 17.69 -16.04 -8.21
N PHE A 577 16.71 -16.64 -8.87
CA PHE A 577 15.81 -17.62 -8.27
C PHE A 577 16.26 -19.06 -8.44
N GLY A 578 17.31 -19.33 -9.23
CA GLY A 578 17.86 -20.66 -9.44
C GLY A 578 16.92 -21.58 -10.21
N ILE A 579 16.14 -21.03 -11.14
CA ILE A 579 15.24 -21.76 -12.03
C ILE A 579 15.75 -21.69 -13.48
N SER A 580 15.39 -22.67 -14.29
CA SER A 580 15.77 -22.75 -15.72
C SER A 580 14.68 -22.23 -16.64
N SER A 581 13.45 -22.24 -16.17
CA SER A 581 12.29 -21.71 -16.90
C SER A 581 11.20 -21.22 -15.95
N TRP A 582 10.36 -20.33 -16.44
CA TRP A 582 9.23 -19.82 -15.66
C TRP A 582 8.16 -20.91 -15.36
N GLU A 583 8.10 -21.97 -16.17
CA GLU A 583 7.20 -23.10 -15.95
C GLU A 583 7.48 -23.83 -14.64
N GLU A 584 8.70 -23.80 -14.13
CA GLU A 584 9.05 -24.44 -12.86
C GLU A 584 8.24 -23.89 -11.68
N LEU A 585 7.81 -22.61 -11.77
CA LEU A 585 6.97 -21.97 -10.76
C LEU A 585 5.59 -22.63 -10.58
N LYS A 586 5.14 -23.44 -11.55
CA LYS A 586 3.92 -24.24 -11.42
C LYS A 586 4.07 -25.38 -10.39
N ASN A 587 5.30 -25.81 -10.10
CA ASN A 587 5.57 -26.78 -9.08
C ASN A 587 5.48 -26.17 -7.65
N GLY A 588 5.64 -24.85 -7.54
CA GLY A 588 5.55 -24.09 -6.31
C GLY A 588 6.31 -22.78 -6.40
N PRO A 589 6.14 -21.89 -5.40
CA PRO A 589 6.92 -20.66 -5.29
C PRO A 589 8.40 -21.01 -5.08
N VAL A 590 9.28 -20.14 -5.56
CA VAL A 590 10.72 -20.24 -5.38
C VAL A 590 11.26 -19.05 -4.61
N LYS A 591 12.31 -19.26 -3.82
CA LYS A 591 12.96 -18.18 -3.06
C LYS A 591 14.25 -17.77 -3.76
N ALA A 592 14.51 -16.47 -3.83
CA ALA A 592 15.81 -16.00 -4.26
C ALA A 592 16.90 -16.54 -3.32
N LYS A 593 18.09 -16.75 -3.87
CA LYS A 593 19.25 -17.21 -3.07
C LYS A 593 19.46 -16.28 -1.90
N ASP A 594 19.77 -16.84 -0.73
CA ASP A 594 20.00 -16.06 0.48
C ASP A 594 21.18 -15.12 0.27
N VAL A 595 20.86 -13.82 0.26
CA VAL A 595 21.86 -12.75 0.18
C VAL A 595 21.62 -11.82 1.35
N ILE A 596 22.65 -11.56 2.13
CA ILE A 596 22.60 -10.56 3.18
C ILE A 596 22.99 -9.22 2.53
N PRO A 597 22.05 -8.26 2.44
CA PRO A 597 22.34 -6.96 1.85
C PRO A 597 23.56 -6.29 2.49
N TYR A 598 24.45 -5.76 1.67
CA TYR A 598 25.65 -5.02 2.10
C TYR A 598 26.66 -5.82 2.96
N ALA A 599 26.59 -7.15 3.00
CA ALA A 599 27.50 -7.98 3.80
C ALA A 599 28.98 -7.85 3.40
N ASP A 600 29.24 -7.55 2.13
CA ASP A 600 30.58 -7.30 1.60
C ASP A 600 31.10 -5.86 1.86
N GLY A 601 30.31 -5.04 2.52
CA GLY A 601 30.59 -3.62 2.80
C GLY A 601 30.46 -2.71 1.58
N LYS A 602 29.85 -3.19 0.49
CA LYS A 602 29.58 -2.38 -0.71
C LYS A 602 28.16 -1.84 -0.68
N PHE A 603 28.07 -0.53 -0.83
CA PHE A 603 26.81 0.21 -0.91
C PHE A 603 26.66 0.80 -2.32
N PHE A 604 25.43 1.08 -2.73
CA PHE A 604 25.15 1.66 -4.05
C PHE A 604 25.15 3.19 -4.05
N THR A 605 25.67 3.79 -3.00
CA THR A 605 25.90 5.24 -2.89
C THR A 605 27.05 5.70 -3.80
N PRO A 606 27.17 7.00 -4.10
CA PRO A 606 28.28 7.54 -4.88
C PRO A 606 29.68 7.21 -4.30
N SER A 607 29.81 7.08 -2.98
CA SER A 607 31.08 6.71 -2.31
C SER A 607 31.32 5.20 -2.24
N GLY A 608 30.35 4.37 -2.58
CA GLY A 608 30.39 2.93 -2.35
C GLY A 608 30.30 2.52 -0.87
N LYS A 609 29.96 3.45 0.02
CA LYS A 609 29.85 3.28 1.47
C LYS A 609 28.51 3.75 1.99
N TYR A 610 28.15 3.38 3.23
CA TYR A 610 27.05 4.04 3.94
C TYR A 610 27.35 5.54 4.09
N GLU A 611 26.41 6.41 3.66
CA GLU A 611 26.63 7.85 3.71
C GLU A 611 25.82 8.53 4.83
N PHE A 612 26.48 8.82 5.97
CA PHE A 612 25.93 9.79 6.92
C PHE A 612 25.84 11.17 6.29
N TYR A 613 26.83 11.55 5.46
CA TYR A 613 26.87 12.82 4.74
C TYR A 613 26.63 12.57 3.24
N SER A 614 25.50 13.04 2.73
CA SER A 614 25.08 12.88 1.33
C SER A 614 25.09 14.21 0.59
N GLU A 615 25.90 14.32 -0.48
CA GLU A 615 25.85 15.47 -1.39
C GLU A 615 24.56 15.50 -2.19
N THR A 616 24.05 14.32 -2.60
CA THR A 616 22.76 14.20 -3.30
C THR A 616 21.62 14.80 -2.47
N SER A 617 21.63 14.61 -1.15
CA SER A 617 20.64 15.24 -0.27
C SER A 617 20.63 16.77 -0.39
N LYS A 618 21.81 17.40 -0.48
CA LYS A 618 21.94 18.85 -0.66
C LYS A 618 21.45 19.34 -2.02
N GLU A 619 21.67 18.56 -3.07
CA GLU A 619 21.20 18.89 -4.43
C GLU A 619 19.68 19.00 -4.48
N TYR A 620 18.97 18.22 -3.65
CA TYR A 620 17.52 18.30 -3.49
C TYR A 620 17.07 19.32 -2.45
N GLY A 621 17.98 20.08 -1.83
CA GLY A 621 17.70 21.10 -0.82
C GLY A 621 17.40 20.55 0.58
N TRP A 622 17.75 19.28 0.82
CA TRP A 622 17.62 18.62 2.13
C TRP A 622 18.91 18.74 2.97
N LYS A 623 18.79 18.33 4.24
CA LYS A 623 19.95 18.27 5.12
C LYS A 623 20.95 17.19 4.65
N ALA A 624 22.24 17.52 4.59
CA ALA A 624 23.28 16.56 4.17
C ALA A 624 23.39 15.39 5.14
N LEU A 625 23.29 15.66 6.45
CA LEU A 625 23.33 14.69 7.54
C LEU A 625 21.92 14.26 7.93
N PRO A 626 21.73 13.11 8.61
CA PRO A 626 20.48 12.75 9.27
C PRO A 626 20.25 13.65 10.50
N GLU A 627 19.86 14.90 10.25
CA GLU A 627 19.56 15.89 11.26
C GLU A 627 18.09 15.88 11.65
N TYR A 628 17.80 16.31 12.88
CA TYR A 628 16.42 16.52 13.27
C TYR A 628 15.79 17.69 12.50
N VAL A 629 14.67 17.43 11.90
CA VAL A 629 13.80 18.43 11.28
C VAL A 629 12.51 18.47 12.08
N GLU A 630 12.10 19.65 12.50
CA GLU A 630 10.87 19.82 13.27
C GLU A 630 9.66 19.48 12.41
N VAL A 631 8.75 18.68 12.95
CA VAL A 631 7.49 18.35 12.29
C VAL A 631 6.59 19.60 12.19
N ARG A 632 5.66 19.59 11.22
CA ARG A 632 4.69 20.69 11.04
C ARG A 632 4.08 21.16 12.35
N LYS A 633 4.10 22.48 12.56
CA LYS A 633 3.49 23.09 13.75
C LYS A 633 1.98 22.86 13.79
N PRO A 634 1.42 22.59 14.98
CA PRO A 634 -0.01 22.45 15.13
C PRO A 634 -0.78 23.70 14.68
N TYR A 635 -1.84 23.49 13.93
CA TYR A 635 -2.78 24.53 13.50
C TYR A 635 -4.19 24.28 14.08
N ASP A 636 -4.40 23.17 14.80
CA ASP A 636 -5.60 22.85 15.56
C ASP A 636 -5.21 22.01 16.79
N LYS A 637 -6.21 21.64 17.62
CA LYS A 637 -5.98 21.10 18.95
C LYS A 637 -5.44 19.67 18.97
N PHE A 638 -5.89 18.82 18.03
CA PHE A 638 -5.58 17.39 18.04
C PHE A 638 -4.90 16.97 16.75
N ARG A 639 -3.84 16.19 16.85
CA ARG A 639 -3.23 15.51 15.70
C ARG A 639 -4.09 14.31 15.31
N LEU A 640 -4.31 14.12 14.00
CA LEU A 640 -5.01 12.96 13.46
C LEU A 640 -3.99 11.90 13.04
N THR A 641 -4.13 10.68 13.53
CA THR A 641 -3.40 9.51 13.03
C THR A 641 -4.36 8.54 12.35
N THR A 642 -3.92 7.98 11.21
CA THR A 642 -4.77 7.13 10.36
C THR A 642 -4.12 5.79 10.07
N PRO A 643 -3.99 4.88 11.07
CA PRO A 643 -3.38 3.58 10.87
C PRO A 643 -4.27 2.66 10.01
N HIS A 644 -3.64 1.62 9.44
CA HIS A 644 -4.37 0.56 8.72
C HIS A 644 -5.27 -0.25 9.64
N SER A 645 -6.46 -0.59 9.16
CA SER A 645 -7.35 -1.53 9.82
C SER A 645 -6.86 -2.97 9.64
N ARG A 646 -7.10 -3.81 10.65
CA ARG A 646 -6.83 -5.25 10.59
C ARG A 646 -7.70 -5.97 9.54
N PHE A 647 -8.89 -5.48 9.29
CA PHE A 647 -9.93 -6.14 8.47
C PHE A 647 -10.10 -5.54 7.07
N SER A 648 -9.36 -4.50 6.75
CA SER A 648 -9.31 -3.90 5.42
C SER A 648 -7.89 -3.83 4.89
N LEU A 649 -7.74 -3.52 3.62
CA LEU A 649 -6.48 -3.19 3.00
C LEU A 649 -6.72 -2.03 2.04
N HIS A 650 -6.26 -0.84 2.41
CA HIS A 650 -6.62 0.40 1.74
C HIS A 650 -8.15 0.47 1.54
N SER A 651 -8.64 0.66 0.33
CA SER A 651 -10.08 0.74 0.03
C SER A 651 -10.74 -0.61 -0.29
N GLN A 652 -10.18 -1.75 0.17
CA GLN A 652 -10.67 -3.08 -0.17
C GLN A 652 -11.30 -3.80 1.02
N PHE A 653 -12.24 -4.71 0.71
CA PHE A 653 -12.96 -5.61 1.61
C PHE A 653 -14.11 -4.99 2.38
N GLN A 654 -14.32 -3.66 2.38
CA GLN A 654 -15.45 -3.02 3.05
C GLN A 654 -16.82 -3.31 2.39
N ASN A 655 -16.80 -3.83 1.17
CA ASN A 655 -17.99 -4.23 0.41
C ASN A 655 -18.30 -5.74 0.53
N LEU A 656 -17.73 -6.42 1.51
CA LEU A 656 -17.99 -7.84 1.76
C LEU A 656 -18.75 -8.00 3.07
N ASP A 657 -19.99 -8.47 3.02
CA ASP A 657 -20.91 -8.58 4.15
C ASP A 657 -20.28 -9.25 5.38
N TRP A 658 -19.54 -10.35 5.18
CA TRP A 658 -18.94 -11.06 6.29
C TRP A 658 -17.76 -10.30 6.96
N MET A 659 -17.14 -9.32 6.27
CA MET A 659 -16.15 -8.45 6.87
C MET A 659 -16.79 -7.35 7.72
N GLU A 660 -18.04 -6.98 7.42
CA GLU A 660 -18.82 -6.06 8.24
C GLU A 660 -19.07 -6.62 9.65
N GLU A 661 -19.17 -7.95 9.82
CA GLU A 661 -19.28 -8.58 11.15
C GLU A 661 -18.10 -8.24 12.08
N PHE A 662 -16.91 -8.00 11.51
CA PHE A 662 -15.69 -7.66 12.26
C PHE A 662 -15.48 -6.16 12.39
N ASN A 663 -16.09 -5.35 11.54
CA ASN A 663 -15.84 -3.92 11.42
C ASN A 663 -17.10 -3.18 10.96
N ALA A 664 -18.15 -3.29 11.76
CA ALA A 664 -19.49 -2.85 11.40
C ALA A 664 -19.65 -1.33 11.23
N GLU A 665 -18.83 -0.54 11.96
CA GLU A 665 -18.96 0.92 11.93
C GLU A 665 -17.63 1.63 12.24
N PRO A 666 -17.46 2.87 11.73
CA PRO A 666 -16.29 3.67 12.01
C PRO A 666 -16.35 4.33 13.38
N PHE A 667 -15.17 4.53 13.98
CA PHE A 667 -15.00 5.25 15.22
C PHE A 667 -13.89 6.30 15.10
N VAL A 668 -14.02 7.39 15.86
CA VAL A 668 -12.88 8.18 16.28
C VAL A 668 -12.47 7.74 17.70
N TYR A 669 -11.21 7.34 17.84
CA TYR A 669 -10.63 6.94 19.13
C TYR A 669 -10.05 8.18 19.82
N ILE A 670 -10.46 8.42 21.04
CA ILE A 670 -10.16 9.65 21.80
C ILE A 670 -9.60 9.26 23.16
N ASN A 671 -8.51 9.91 23.58
CA ASN A 671 -7.95 9.70 24.90
C ASN A 671 -8.95 10.08 26.01
N THR A 672 -8.96 9.33 27.11
CA THR A 672 -9.87 9.52 28.25
C THR A 672 -9.84 10.95 28.79
N LYS A 673 -8.65 11.56 28.92
CA LYS A 673 -8.50 12.95 29.36
C LYS A 673 -9.17 13.94 28.42
N ASP A 674 -8.87 13.81 27.11
CA ASP A 674 -9.39 14.70 26.06
C ASP A 674 -10.92 14.56 25.91
N ALA A 675 -11.44 13.33 26.05
CA ALA A 675 -12.86 13.05 26.04
C ALA A 675 -13.58 13.69 27.24
N THR A 676 -13.00 13.60 28.44
CA THR A 676 -13.52 14.24 29.67
C THR A 676 -13.57 15.76 29.50
N ASP A 677 -12.50 16.39 29.01
CA ASP A 677 -12.43 17.83 28.78
C ASP A 677 -13.50 18.31 27.78
N LYS A 678 -13.90 17.47 26.86
CA LYS A 678 -14.92 17.75 25.81
C LYS A 678 -16.32 17.19 26.15
N ARG A 679 -16.47 16.51 27.28
CA ARG A 679 -17.72 15.85 27.74
C ARG A 679 -18.24 14.85 26.73
N VAL A 680 -17.33 14.02 26.18
CA VAL A 680 -17.61 12.97 25.23
C VAL A 680 -17.47 11.61 25.89
N GLU A 681 -18.42 10.72 25.65
CA GLU A 681 -18.42 9.34 26.12
C GLU A 681 -18.38 8.36 24.93
N THR A 682 -17.99 7.11 25.20
CA THR A 682 -18.04 6.06 24.18
C THR A 682 -19.48 5.86 23.69
N GLY A 683 -19.64 5.90 22.37
CA GLY A 683 -20.96 5.77 21.69
C GLY A 683 -21.57 7.12 21.30
N ASP A 684 -21.09 8.23 21.83
CA ASP A 684 -21.55 9.56 21.41
C ASP A 684 -21.24 9.81 19.93
N ILE A 685 -22.14 10.49 19.25
CA ILE A 685 -21.87 11.01 17.90
C ILE A 685 -21.11 12.32 18.05
N VAL A 686 -19.97 12.39 17.40
CA VAL A 686 -19.14 13.58 17.39
C VAL A 686 -18.93 14.08 15.94
N ALA A 687 -18.87 15.39 15.79
CA ALA A 687 -18.35 16.02 14.58
C ALA A 687 -16.83 16.15 14.74
N VAL A 688 -16.07 15.48 13.89
CA VAL A 688 -14.62 15.67 13.74
C VAL A 688 -14.42 16.55 12.51
N PHE A 689 -13.65 17.62 12.65
CA PHE A 689 -13.45 18.59 11.58
C PHE A 689 -12.02 19.08 11.49
N SER A 690 -11.60 19.40 10.28
CA SER A 690 -10.32 20.03 9.96
C SER A 690 -10.57 21.29 9.12
N LYS A 691 -9.51 21.90 8.61
CA LYS A 691 -9.63 23.04 7.66
C LYS A 691 -10.21 22.64 6.28
N VAL A 692 -10.20 21.34 5.91
CA VAL A 692 -10.62 20.86 4.58
C VAL A 692 -11.94 20.10 4.59
N GLY A 693 -12.41 19.62 5.74
CA GLY A 693 -13.65 18.87 5.81
C GLY A 693 -14.17 18.54 7.19
N LEU A 694 -15.28 17.79 7.22
CA LEU A 694 -15.98 17.39 8.44
C LEU A 694 -16.58 15.99 8.31
N LEU A 695 -16.40 15.17 9.34
CA LEU A 695 -17.03 13.87 9.48
C LEU A 695 -17.88 13.80 10.74
N ARG A 696 -18.99 13.05 10.65
CA ARG A 696 -19.80 12.66 11.82
C ARG A 696 -19.56 11.19 12.08
N VAL A 697 -19.10 10.86 13.30
CA VAL A 697 -18.65 9.51 13.64
C VAL A 697 -18.88 9.22 15.12
N LYS A 698 -19.03 7.96 15.50
CA LYS A 698 -19.10 7.57 16.90
C LYS A 698 -17.74 7.72 17.60
N ALA A 699 -17.75 8.17 18.84
CA ALA A 699 -16.57 8.21 19.67
C ALA A 699 -16.32 6.87 20.36
N LYS A 700 -15.03 6.50 20.49
CA LYS A 700 -14.56 5.43 21.36
C LYS A 700 -13.48 5.99 22.28
N VAL A 701 -13.80 6.12 23.54
CA VAL A 701 -12.88 6.65 24.57
C VAL A 701 -11.93 5.54 25.01
N THR A 702 -10.62 5.81 25.01
CA THR A 702 -9.59 4.81 25.31
C THR A 702 -8.25 5.45 25.61
N ASP A 703 -7.46 4.85 26.50
CA ASP A 703 -6.08 5.24 26.78
C ASP A 703 -5.05 4.60 25.81
N ASN A 704 -5.51 3.83 24.85
CA ASN A 704 -4.65 3.28 23.78
C ASN A 704 -4.13 4.35 22.82
N VAL A 705 -4.66 5.57 22.87
CA VAL A 705 -4.27 6.74 22.07
C VAL A 705 -3.78 7.83 23.01
N PRO A 706 -2.65 8.51 22.75
CA PRO A 706 -2.14 9.54 23.63
C PRO A 706 -3.03 10.80 23.64
N SER A 707 -3.05 11.54 24.75
CA SER A 707 -3.72 12.84 24.83
C SER A 707 -3.13 13.81 23.79
N GLY A 708 -3.97 14.65 23.20
CA GLY A 708 -3.61 15.55 22.10
C GLY A 708 -3.61 14.89 20.71
N THR A 709 -3.93 13.59 20.63
CA THR A 709 -4.05 12.84 19.38
C THR A 709 -5.40 12.15 19.30
N VAL A 710 -6.00 12.14 18.15
CA VAL A 710 -7.16 11.27 17.81
C VAL A 710 -6.76 10.29 16.75
N MET A 711 -7.33 9.10 16.80
CA MET A 711 -7.06 8.05 15.83
C MET A 711 -8.33 7.65 15.10
N MET A 712 -8.23 7.50 13.78
CA MET A 712 -9.29 6.99 12.92
C MET A 712 -8.66 6.03 11.92
N TYR A 713 -9.19 4.80 11.78
CA TYR A 713 -8.63 3.85 10.82
C TYR A 713 -8.79 4.34 9.38
N GLU A 714 -7.76 4.10 8.56
CA GLU A 714 -7.78 4.26 7.11
C GLU A 714 -8.77 3.26 6.51
N GLN A 715 -9.99 3.70 6.28
CA GLN A 715 -11.04 2.88 5.68
C GLN A 715 -12.20 3.77 5.19
N TRP A 716 -13.04 3.20 4.37
CA TRP A 716 -14.31 3.77 3.94
C TRP A 716 -15.42 2.74 4.16
N PHE A 717 -16.68 3.16 4.10
CA PHE A 717 -17.82 2.26 4.24
C PHE A 717 -18.73 2.37 3.01
N ASN A 718 -19.38 1.26 2.64
CA ASN A 718 -20.17 1.12 1.42
C ASN A 718 -21.26 2.19 1.22
N ASN A 719 -21.77 2.72 2.31
CA ASN A 719 -22.80 3.77 2.27
C ASN A 719 -22.21 5.18 2.08
N ASN A 720 -20.90 5.29 1.81
CA ASN A 720 -20.18 6.55 1.57
C ASN A 720 -20.32 7.62 2.68
N ILE A 721 -20.70 7.20 3.89
CA ILE A 721 -20.89 8.11 5.03
C ILE A 721 -19.55 8.46 5.70
N TYR A 722 -18.52 7.63 5.49
CA TYR A 722 -17.23 7.77 6.15
C TYR A 722 -16.08 7.62 5.17
N ASN A 723 -15.23 8.64 5.12
CA ASN A 723 -13.93 8.60 4.48
C ASN A 723 -12.99 9.54 5.25
N VAL A 724 -12.00 9.01 5.94
CA VAL A 724 -11.08 9.80 6.78
C VAL A 724 -10.30 10.84 5.97
N ASN A 725 -10.11 10.64 4.66
CA ASN A 725 -9.43 11.59 3.79
C ASN A 725 -10.21 12.90 3.56
N GLU A 726 -11.47 12.99 4.00
CA GLU A 726 -12.18 14.27 4.06
C GLU A 726 -11.52 15.25 5.06
N LEU A 727 -10.76 14.73 6.02
CA LEU A 727 -10.10 15.52 7.06
C LEU A 727 -8.64 15.85 6.75
N VAL A 728 -8.06 15.24 5.68
CA VAL A 728 -6.62 15.30 5.40
C VAL A 728 -6.35 16.17 4.19
N ASP A 729 -5.42 17.12 4.33
CA ASP A 729 -4.94 17.97 3.22
C ASP A 729 -3.76 17.31 2.45
N ASP A 730 -3.38 17.92 1.34
CA ASP A 730 -2.32 17.48 0.43
C ASP A 730 -0.91 17.99 0.85
N THR A 731 -0.67 18.19 2.16
CA THR A 731 0.63 18.65 2.66
C THR A 731 1.71 17.60 2.37
N SER A 732 2.82 18.05 1.77
CA SER A 732 3.92 17.17 1.38
C SER A 732 4.80 16.78 2.58
N SER A 733 5.38 15.56 2.51
CA SER A 733 6.56 15.17 3.29
C SER A 733 7.81 15.91 2.79
N ASP A 734 8.90 15.83 3.53
CA ASP A 734 10.19 16.46 3.15
C ASP A 734 10.83 15.80 1.93
N MET A 735 10.74 14.48 1.80
CA MET A 735 11.41 13.67 0.77
C MET A 735 10.40 12.90 -0.09
N GLY A 736 10.90 12.22 -1.11
CA GLY A 736 10.16 11.38 -2.07
C GLY A 736 10.47 11.73 -3.54
N ALA A 737 10.92 12.95 -3.79
CA ALA A 737 11.14 13.45 -5.15
C ALA A 737 12.34 12.81 -5.86
N PHE A 738 13.35 12.35 -5.13
CA PHE A 738 14.59 11.80 -5.71
C PHE A 738 14.33 10.50 -6.50
N LYS A 739 13.63 9.54 -5.91
CA LYS A 739 13.41 8.23 -6.54
C LYS A 739 12.03 8.05 -7.15
N THR A 740 11.01 8.74 -6.63
CA THR A 740 9.64 8.54 -7.12
C THR A 740 9.10 9.69 -7.94
N GLY A 741 9.88 10.77 -8.05
CA GLY A 741 9.54 11.92 -8.88
C GLY A 741 8.64 12.96 -8.21
N ALA A 742 8.08 12.69 -7.03
CA ALA A 742 7.31 13.67 -6.28
C ALA A 742 7.43 13.45 -4.76
N PRO A 743 7.33 14.50 -3.95
CA PRO A 743 7.33 14.39 -2.50
C PRO A 743 6.21 13.47 -2.00
N GLY A 744 6.47 12.81 -0.88
CA GLY A 744 5.45 12.06 -0.14
C GLY A 744 4.36 12.98 0.43
N VAL A 745 3.41 12.40 1.14
CA VAL A 745 2.32 13.13 1.78
C VAL A 745 2.36 12.93 3.31
N ALA A 746 2.20 14.02 4.04
CA ALA A 746 2.29 14.06 5.49
C ALA A 746 0.92 13.79 6.15
N LEU A 747 0.38 12.59 5.95
CA LEU A 747 -0.95 12.19 6.45
C LEU A 747 -1.11 12.34 7.96
N HIS A 748 -0.04 12.06 8.71
CA HIS A 748 -0.07 12.09 10.18
C HIS A 748 0.24 13.48 10.76
N ASP A 749 0.39 14.49 9.90
CA ASP A 749 0.48 15.91 10.29
C ASP A 749 -0.80 16.69 9.96
N ALA A 750 -1.91 15.99 9.73
CA ALA A 750 -3.24 16.57 9.75
C ALA A 750 -3.65 16.87 11.19
N TYR A 751 -4.30 18.03 11.38
CA TYR A 751 -4.83 18.45 12.67
C TYR A 751 -6.34 18.65 12.59
N VAL A 752 -7.02 18.23 13.62
CA VAL A 752 -8.48 18.25 13.71
C VAL A 752 -8.94 18.76 15.06
N ASN A 753 -10.20 19.10 15.15
CA ASN A 753 -10.92 19.26 16.39
C ASN A 753 -12.17 18.39 16.37
N PHE A 754 -12.79 18.19 17.54
CA PHE A 754 -14.05 17.47 17.62
C PHE A 754 -14.98 18.08 18.67
N ARG A 755 -16.27 17.88 18.48
CA ARG A 755 -17.32 18.25 19.41
C ARG A 755 -18.46 17.24 19.37
N LYS A 756 -19.10 17.02 20.52
CA LYS A 756 -20.36 16.25 20.60
C LYS A 756 -21.47 16.97 19.84
N ILE A 757 -22.34 16.19 19.14
CA ILE A 757 -23.50 16.70 18.41
C ILE A 757 -24.79 16.18 19.03
#